data_248dc4624782511c1c7059a721f15403
#
_entry.id   248dc4624782511c1c7059a721f15403
#
_cell.length_a   1.000
_cell.length_b   1.000
_cell.length_c   1.000
_cell.angle_alpha   90.00
_cell.angle_beta   90.00
_cell.angle_gamma   90.00
#
_symmetry.space_group_name_H-M   'P 1'
#
loop_
_entity.id
_entity.type
_entity.pdbx_description
1 polymer ?
#
loop_
_entity_poly.entity_id
_entity_poly.type
_entity_poly.pdbx_seq_one_letter_code
_entity_poly.pdbx_strand_id
1 'polypeptide(L)'
;MLPFSMVLFLFITIVHSGVYGEENVTLVSEKESLVSFMSGIFSDPKNVLKSWKSPSVHVCNWYGVRCNNASDNKIIELALNGSSLGGTISPALANLSYLQILDLSDNFLVGHIPKELGYLIQLQQLSLSGNFLQGEIPSELGSFHNLYYLNMGSNQLEGEVPPSLFCNGSSTLRYIDLSNNSLGGQIPLSNECILKELRFLLLWSNNFVGHVPLALSNSRELKWFDVESNRLSGELPSEIVSNWPQLQFLYLSYNGFVSHDGNTKLEPFFSSLMNLSNMQGLELAGNNLGGKLPQNIGDLLPSSLLQLHLEDNLIHGSIPSNIANLVNLTLLNFSSNLLNGSIPHSLCQMGKLERIYLSNNSLSGEIPSTLGGIRRLGLLDLSRNKLSGSIPDTFANLTQLRRLLLYDNQLSGTIPPSLGKCVNLEILDLSHNKISGLIPKEVAAFTSLKLYLNLSSNNLDGPLPLELSKMDMVLAIDLSMNNLSGRIPPQLESCIALEYLNLSGNSLEGPLPDSLGKLDYIQALDVSSNQLTGVIPQSLQLSLSTLKKVNFSSNKFSGSISNKGAFSSFTIDSFLGNDGLCGSGYPTIKCSKERMQMAIVSKGDFDDEDEETKELKYPRISYRQLIEATGGFSASSRIGSGRFGQVYKGILRDNTRIAVKVLDTATAGDIISGSFRRECQILTRMRHRNLIRIITICSKKEFKALVLPLMPNGSLERHLYPSQRLDMVQLVRICSDVAEGMAYLHHYSPVRVVHCDLKPSNILLDDDFTALVTDFGIARLVKSDDNMPTSDSSFCSTHGLLCGSLGYIAP
;
A
#
# COMPACT_ATOMS: atom_id res chain seq x y z
N MET A 1 -52.52 71.25 15.56
CA MET A 1 -52.98 70.80 14.28
C MET A 1 -51.75 70.34 13.53
N LEU A 2 -51.48 69.06 13.56
CA LEU A 2 -50.50 68.41 12.70
C LEU A 2 -51.14 67.91 11.40
N PRO A 3 -50.54 68.09 10.26
CA PRO A 3 -51.21 67.83 8.97
C PRO A 3 -51.52 66.38 8.75
N PHE A 4 -52.72 66.14 8.24
CA PHE A 4 -53.30 64.85 7.90
C PHE A 4 -52.47 64.00 6.94
N SER A 5 -51.42 64.50 6.29
CA SER A 5 -50.50 63.79 5.43
C SER A 5 -49.46 62.89 6.18
N MET A 6 -49.21 63.15 7.46
CA MET A 6 -48.24 62.39 8.20
C MET A 6 -48.85 61.11 8.85
N VAL A 7 -50.16 61.09 9.03
CA VAL A 7 -50.85 59.87 9.54
C VAL A 7 -51.09 58.86 8.41
N LEU A 8 -51.24 59.33 7.18
CA LEU A 8 -51.42 58.45 6.01
C LEU A 8 -50.09 57.74 5.61
N PHE A 9 -48.92 58.36 5.89
CA PHE A 9 -47.60 57.74 5.66
C PHE A 9 -47.25 56.73 6.72
N LEU A 10 -47.70 56.87 7.92
CA LEU A 10 -47.51 55.86 9.00
C LEU A 10 -48.44 54.66 8.82
N PHE A 11 -49.62 54.82 8.19
CA PHE A 11 -50.52 53.68 7.89
C PHE A 11 -50.13 52.91 6.63
N ILE A 12 -49.47 53.58 5.67
CA ILE A 12 -48.96 52.87 4.45
C ILE A 12 -47.68 52.10 4.75
N THR A 13 -46.84 52.50 5.70
CA THR A 13 -45.66 51.73 6.14
C THR A 13 -46.04 50.55 7.04
N ILE A 14 -47.18 50.57 7.71
CA ILE A 14 -47.68 49.46 8.51
C ILE A 14 -48.43 48.39 7.67
N VAL A 15 -49.03 48.80 6.53
CA VAL A 15 -49.77 47.88 5.65
C VAL A 15 -48.87 47.24 4.60
N HIS A 16 -47.61 47.74 4.36
CA HIS A 16 -46.67 47.09 3.45
C HIS A 16 -45.71 46.09 4.17
N SER A 17 -45.80 45.96 5.50
CA SER A 17 -45.05 44.94 6.24
C SER A 17 -45.85 43.67 6.53
N GLY A 18 -47.02 43.49 5.90
CA GLY A 18 -47.98 42.42 6.21
C GLY A 18 -48.07 41.30 5.15
N VAL A 19 -47.06 41.09 4.26
CA VAL A 19 -47.07 39.92 3.29
C VAL A 19 -45.67 39.35 3.07
N TYR A 20 -44.76 39.51 4.01
CA TYR A 20 -43.66 38.57 4.15
C TYR A 20 -43.97 37.74 5.40
N GLY A 21 -44.20 36.43 5.18
CA GLY A 21 -44.33 35.52 6.29
C GLY A 21 -43.21 35.77 7.29
N GLU A 22 -43.52 35.83 8.60
CA GLU A 22 -42.54 35.90 9.65
C GLU A 22 -41.50 34.78 9.46
N GLU A 23 -40.40 35.06 8.73
CA GLU A 23 -39.21 34.24 8.86
C GLU A 23 -38.82 34.30 10.33
N ASN A 24 -38.88 33.17 10.98
CA ASN A 24 -38.60 33.05 12.41
C ASN A 24 -37.20 33.66 12.64
N VAL A 25 -37.12 34.69 13.51
CA VAL A 25 -35.87 35.46 13.75
C VAL A 25 -34.69 34.59 14.04
N THR A 26 -34.92 33.42 14.65
CA THR A 26 -33.89 32.41 14.93
C THR A 26 -33.41 31.69 13.66
N LEU A 27 -34.31 31.42 12.69
CA LEU A 27 -33.91 30.79 11.45
C LEU A 27 -33.05 31.71 10.56
N VAL A 28 -33.29 33.00 10.62
CA VAL A 28 -32.48 34.02 9.94
C VAL A 28 -31.05 34.03 10.52
N SER A 29 -30.91 34.00 11.85
CA SER A 29 -29.59 33.93 12.50
C SER A 29 -28.85 32.60 12.19
N GLU A 30 -29.55 31.45 12.11
CA GLU A 30 -28.98 30.16 11.76
C GLU A 30 -28.50 30.15 10.28
N LYS A 31 -29.27 30.76 9.37
CA LYS A 31 -28.90 30.96 7.97
C LYS A 31 -27.63 31.80 7.83
N GLU A 32 -27.55 32.92 8.57
CA GLU A 32 -26.35 33.78 8.58
C GLU A 32 -25.10 33.01 9.05
N SER A 33 -25.25 32.13 10.00
CA SER A 33 -24.17 31.28 10.52
C SER A 33 -23.68 30.30 9.45
N LEU A 34 -24.56 29.68 8.67
CA LEU A 34 -24.17 28.82 7.55
C LEU A 34 -23.52 29.63 6.41
N VAL A 35 -23.99 30.86 6.14
CA VAL A 35 -23.36 31.76 5.17
C VAL A 35 -21.95 32.15 5.63
N SER A 36 -21.76 32.40 6.93
CA SER A 36 -20.44 32.66 7.51
C SER A 36 -19.50 31.44 7.33
N PHE A 37 -20.00 30.24 7.58
CA PHE A 37 -19.23 29.01 7.29
C PHE A 37 -18.88 28.90 5.81
N MET A 38 -19.86 29.11 4.90
CA MET A 38 -19.62 29.09 3.46
C MET A 38 -18.56 30.12 3.03
N SER A 39 -18.49 31.28 3.66
CA SER A 39 -17.48 32.30 3.35
C SER A 39 -16.06 31.86 3.69
N GLY A 40 -15.89 30.96 4.66
CA GLY A 40 -14.62 30.34 5.01
C GLY A 40 -14.20 29.21 4.07
N ILE A 41 -15.07 28.78 3.15
CA ILE A 41 -14.78 27.74 2.16
C ILE A 41 -14.19 28.36 0.89
N PHE A 42 -12.94 28.09 0.62
CA PHE A 42 -12.22 28.60 -0.55
C PHE A 42 -12.21 27.61 -1.73
N SER A 43 -12.60 26.35 -1.52
CA SER A 43 -12.64 25.29 -2.54
C SER A 43 -13.91 24.45 -2.39
N ASP A 44 -14.70 24.36 -3.45
CA ASP A 44 -15.91 23.53 -3.58
C ASP A 44 -15.94 22.91 -5.00
N PRO A 45 -15.08 21.94 -5.28
CA PRO A 45 -14.94 21.37 -6.63
C PRO A 45 -16.17 20.59 -7.07
N LYS A 46 -16.98 20.09 -6.15
CA LYS A 46 -18.22 19.35 -6.43
C LYS A 46 -19.43 20.29 -6.54
N ASN A 47 -19.26 21.58 -6.28
CA ASN A 47 -20.33 22.59 -6.27
C ASN A 47 -21.51 22.22 -5.34
N VAL A 48 -21.22 21.58 -4.21
CA VAL A 48 -22.26 21.16 -3.25
C VAL A 48 -22.94 22.35 -2.59
N LEU A 49 -22.21 23.45 -2.38
CA LEU A 49 -22.74 24.68 -1.79
C LEU A 49 -23.50 25.57 -2.81
N LYS A 50 -23.79 25.05 -4.02
CA LYS A 50 -24.54 25.81 -5.02
C LYS A 50 -25.94 26.20 -4.51
N SER A 51 -26.63 25.32 -3.79
CA SER A 51 -27.95 25.58 -3.21
C SER A 51 -27.92 26.69 -2.15
N TRP A 52 -26.79 26.85 -1.44
CA TRP A 52 -26.57 27.86 -0.38
C TRP A 52 -26.44 29.29 -0.96
N LYS A 53 -26.05 29.40 -2.22
CA LYS A 53 -25.89 30.69 -2.93
C LYS A 53 -27.19 31.17 -3.56
N SER A 54 -28.23 30.33 -3.57
CA SER A 54 -29.50 30.67 -4.21
C SER A 54 -30.47 31.34 -3.22
N PRO A 55 -30.86 32.60 -3.42
CA PRO A 55 -31.78 33.28 -2.51
C PRO A 55 -33.20 32.71 -2.51
N SER A 56 -33.57 31.95 -3.57
CA SER A 56 -34.90 31.34 -3.71
C SER A 56 -35.02 29.97 -2.99
N VAL A 57 -33.93 29.37 -2.54
CA VAL A 57 -33.93 28.06 -1.87
C VAL A 57 -33.98 28.25 -0.35
N HIS A 58 -35.00 27.69 0.29
CA HIS A 58 -35.11 27.72 1.74
C HIS A 58 -33.93 26.96 2.37
N VAL A 59 -33.42 27.46 3.51
CA VAL A 59 -32.21 26.90 4.20
C VAL A 59 -32.34 25.41 4.52
N CYS A 60 -33.51 24.94 4.88
CA CYS A 60 -33.76 23.52 5.15
C CYS A 60 -33.69 22.62 3.87
N ASN A 61 -33.63 23.21 2.71
CA ASN A 61 -33.44 22.51 1.44
C ASN A 61 -32.00 22.68 0.89
N TRP A 62 -31.14 23.30 1.65
CA TRP A 62 -29.73 23.39 1.28
C TRP A 62 -29.06 22.02 1.39
N TYR A 63 -28.15 21.74 0.51
CA TYR A 63 -27.39 20.49 0.54
C TYR A 63 -26.71 20.31 1.90
N GLY A 64 -26.91 19.14 2.49
CA GLY A 64 -26.31 18.80 3.79
C GLY A 64 -27.02 19.41 5.00
N VAL A 65 -28.05 20.23 4.83
CA VAL A 65 -28.81 20.84 5.92
C VAL A 65 -30.11 20.09 6.13
N ARG A 66 -30.42 19.73 7.36
CA ARG A 66 -31.72 19.15 7.77
C ARG A 66 -32.30 19.93 8.94
N CYS A 67 -33.58 20.30 8.83
CA CYS A 67 -34.33 20.95 9.89
C CYS A 67 -35.24 19.94 10.60
N ASN A 68 -35.68 20.29 11.82
CA ASN A 68 -36.73 19.54 12.49
C ASN A 68 -38.10 19.74 11.78
N ASN A 69 -39.04 18.84 12.05
CA ASN A 69 -40.40 18.91 11.47
C ASN A 69 -41.35 19.79 12.30
N ALA A 70 -40.83 20.54 13.25
CA ALA A 70 -41.63 21.46 14.07
C ALA A 70 -41.92 22.76 13.31
N SER A 71 -42.90 23.51 13.76
CA SER A 71 -43.31 24.76 13.12
C SER A 71 -42.21 25.86 13.06
N ASP A 72 -41.13 25.66 13.83
CA ASP A 72 -40.02 26.59 13.97
C ASP A 72 -38.80 26.25 13.05
N ASN A 73 -38.84 25.13 12.33
CA ASN A 73 -37.84 24.74 11.29
C ASN A 73 -36.38 24.90 11.75
N LYS A 74 -36.03 24.53 12.98
CA LYS A 74 -34.65 24.60 13.48
C LYS A 74 -33.69 23.66 12.80
N ILE A 75 -32.47 24.11 12.54
CA ILE A 75 -31.42 23.28 11.96
C ILE A 75 -30.93 22.29 13.02
N ILE A 76 -31.10 21.00 12.75
CA ILE A 76 -30.71 19.90 13.62
C ILE A 76 -29.56 19.06 13.07
N GLU A 77 -29.24 19.19 11.78
CA GLU A 77 -28.14 18.45 11.16
C GLU A 77 -27.46 19.29 10.09
N LEU A 78 -26.13 19.25 10.11
CA LEU A 78 -25.26 19.71 9.04
C LEU A 78 -24.31 18.58 8.66
N ALA A 79 -24.56 17.93 7.50
CA ALA A 79 -23.79 16.80 6.99
C ALA A 79 -23.24 17.14 5.60
N LEU A 80 -21.94 17.45 5.56
CA LEU A 80 -21.19 17.79 4.35
C LEU A 80 -20.02 16.82 4.13
N ASN A 81 -20.14 15.61 4.67
CA ASN A 81 -19.10 14.58 4.57
C ASN A 81 -18.78 14.23 3.11
N GLY A 82 -17.50 13.97 2.82
CA GLY A 82 -17.03 13.57 1.49
C GLY A 82 -17.25 14.59 0.38
N SER A 83 -17.52 15.86 0.74
CA SER A 83 -17.88 16.92 -0.22
C SER A 83 -16.68 17.57 -0.91
N SER A 84 -15.47 17.19 -0.53
CA SER A 84 -14.21 17.77 -1.05
C SER A 84 -14.07 19.28 -0.81
N LEU A 85 -14.63 19.79 0.29
CA LEU A 85 -14.58 21.19 0.65
C LEU A 85 -13.22 21.56 1.23
N GLY A 86 -12.60 22.62 0.71
CA GLY A 86 -11.38 23.22 1.30
C GLY A 86 -11.71 24.55 1.93
N GLY A 87 -11.30 24.73 3.19
CA GLY A 87 -11.64 25.93 3.95
C GLY A 87 -11.32 25.78 5.43
N THR A 88 -11.97 26.59 6.23
CA THR A 88 -11.87 26.55 7.70
C THR A 88 -13.25 26.35 8.33
N ILE A 89 -13.28 25.76 9.51
CA ILE A 89 -14.51 25.66 10.31
C ILE A 89 -14.80 27.03 10.94
N SER A 90 -15.93 27.61 10.61
CA SER A 90 -16.31 28.92 11.16
C SER A 90 -16.82 28.80 12.59
N PRO A 91 -16.35 29.64 13.55
CA PRO A 91 -16.91 29.72 14.89
C PRO A 91 -18.42 30.02 14.91
N ALA A 92 -18.95 30.67 13.84
CA ALA A 92 -20.36 30.98 13.73
C ALA A 92 -21.28 29.76 13.70
N LEU A 93 -20.76 28.54 13.39
CA LEU A 93 -21.55 27.33 13.50
C LEU A 93 -22.08 27.08 14.92
N ALA A 94 -21.43 27.63 15.93
CA ALA A 94 -21.88 27.58 17.33
C ALA A 94 -23.26 28.21 17.60
N ASN A 95 -23.73 29.07 16.67
CA ASN A 95 -25.06 29.67 16.78
C ASN A 95 -26.19 28.71 16.37
N LEU A 96 -25.88 27.57 15.81
CA LEU A 96 -26.86 26.52 15.49
C LEU A 96 -27.25 25.76 16.77
N SER A 97 -27.88 26.41 17.72
CA SER A 97 -28.08 25.93 19.09
C SER A 97 -28.91 24.64 19.21
N TYR A 98 -29.64 24.24 18.17
CA TYR A 98 -30.42 23.01 18.08
C TYR A 98 -29.70 21.88 17.32
N LEU A 99 -28.46 22.12 16.87
CA LEU A 99 -27.70 21.15 16.09
C LEU A 99 -27.43 19.88 16.91
N GLN A 100 -27.84 18.75 16.36
CA GLN A 100 -27.64 17.40 16.92
C GLN A 100 -26.55 16.64 16.19
N ILE A 101 -26.38 16.87 14.88
CA ILE A 101 -25.41 16.19 14.05
C ILE A 101 -24.58 17.25 13.30
N LEU A 102 -23.27 17.20 13.51
CA LEU A 102 -22.29 17.94 12.72
C LEU A 102 -21.32 16.93 12.08
N ASP A 103 -21.44 16.73 10.79
CA ASP A 103 -20.56 15.84 10.02
C ASP A 103 -19.88 16.60 8.88
N LEU A 104 -18.61 16.90 9.08
CA LEU A 104 -17.73 17.57 8.11
C LEU A 104 -16.58 16.64 7.71
N SER A 105 -16.73 15.33 7.91
CA SER A 105 -15.68 14.35 7.64
C SER A 105 -15.34 14.25 6.16
N ASP A 106 -14.15 13.71 5.88
CA ASP A 106 -13.64 13.44 4.53
C ASP A 106 -13.68 14.67 3.61
N ASN A 107 -13.13 15.75 4.11
CA ASN A 107 -13.00 17.03 3.42
C ASN A 107 -11.54 17.52 3.46
N PHE A 108 -11.32 18.78 3.15
CA PHE A 108 -9.98 19.40 3.11
C PHE A 108 -9.96 20.63 4.00
N LEU A 109 -10.68 20.55 5.10
CA LEU A 109 -10.73 21.61 6.08
C LEU A 109 -9.39 21.71 6.79
N VAL A 110 -8.91 22.95 6.95
CA VAL A 110 -7.64 23.29 7.57
C VAL A 110 -7.86 24.21 8.77
N GLY A 111 -6.79 24.49 9.53
CA GLY A 111 -6.84 25.36 10.69
C GLY A 111 -7.29 24.63 11.95
N HIS A 112 -7.70 25.37 12.96
CA HIS A 112 -8.03 24.85 14.29
C HIS A 112 -9.51 24.51 14.40
N ILE A 113 -9.84 23.62 15.33
CA ILE A 113 -11.22 23.38 15.74
C ILE A 113 -11.66 24.59 16.58
N PRO A 114 -12.71 25.34 16.20
CA PRO A 114 -13.17 26.47 16.99
C PRO A 114 -13.70 26.03 18.36
N LYS A 115 -13.20 26.63 19.43
CA LYS A 115 -13.67 26.36 20.80
C LYS A 115 -15.16 26.68 21.00
N GLU A 116 -15.67 27.61 20.21
CA GLU A 116 -17.07 28.03 20.23
C GLU A 116 -18.01 26.86 19.88
N LEU A 117 -17.56 25.84 19.15
CA LEU A 117 -18.36 24.63 18.90
C LEU A 117 -18.85 23.98 20.20
N GLY A 118 -18.12 24.16 21.32
CA GLY A 118 -18.55 23.71 22.65
C GLY A 118 -19.92 24.28 23.12
N TYR A 119 -20.42 25.35 22.51
CA TYR A 119 -21.75 25.88 22.81
C TYR A 119 -22.90 25.08 22.17
N LEU A 120 -22.60 24.10 21.33
CA LEU A 120 -23.59 23.22 20.71
C LEU A 120 -24.06 22.12 21.69
N ILE A 121 -24.66 22.51 22.81
CA ILE A 121 -25.00 21.61 23.93
C ILE A 121 -25.98 20.48 23.57
N GLN A 122 -26.70 20.59 22.43
CA GLN A 122 -27.61 19.56 21.92
C GLN A 122 -26.92 18.53 21.03
N LEU A 123 -25.60 18.69 20.77
CA LEU A 123 -24.87 17.86 19.85
C LEU A 123 -24.79 16.40 20.33
N GLN A 124 -25.14 15.49 19.45
CA GLN A 124 -25.18 14.03 19.66
C GLN A 124 -24.10 13.33 18.86
N GLN A 125 -23.77 13.86 17.67
CA GLN A 125 -22.74 13.34 16.79
C GLN A 125 -21.85 14.49 16.31
N LEU A 126 -20.53 14.31 16.47
CA LEU A 126 -19.51 15.17 15.92
C LEU A 126 -18.54 14.34 15.10
N SER A 127 -18.46 14.60 13.81
CA SER A 127 -17.51 13.97 12.90
C SER A 127 -16.73 15.04 12.15
N LEU A 128 -15.42 15.10 12.40
CA LEU A 128 -14.46 15.99 11.75
C LEU A 128 -13.31 15.19 11.12
N SER A 129 -13.44 13.85 11.07
CA SER A 129 -12.38 12.94 10.61
C SER A 129 -12.00 13.17 9.15
N GLY A 130 -10.78 12.73 8.77
CA GLY A 130 -10.34 12.80 7.37
C GLY A 130 -10.20 14.23 6.84
N ASN A 131 -9.60 15.13 7.62
CA ASN A 131 -9.35 16.53 7.27
C ASN A 131 -7.87 16.89 7.52
N PHE A 132 -7.54 18.17 7.50
CA PHE A 132 -6.20 18.70 7.82
C PHE A 132 -6.28 19.67 9.01
N LEU A 133 -7.16 19.38 9.94
CA LEU A 133 -7.31 20.18 11.16
C LEU A 133 -6.07 20.03 12.03
N GLN A 134 -5.60 21.14 12.62
CA GLN A 134 -4.35 21.19 13.38
C GLN A 134 -4.56 21.87 14.75
N GLY A 135 -3.53 21.78 15.60
CA GLY A 135 -3.56 22.34 16.96
C GLY A 135 -4.30 21.45 17.94
N GLU A 136 -4.59 21.98 19.10
CA GLU A 136 -5.16 21.25 20.22
C GLU A 136 -6.68 21.04 20.08
N ILE A 137 -7.19 19.99 20.71
CA ILE A 137 -8.64 19.80 20.90
C ILE A 137 -9.13 20.76 21.98
N PRO A 138 -10.06 21.68 21.68
CA PRO A 138 -10.53 22.65 22.68
C PRO A 138 -11.24 21.99 23.87
N SER A 139 -10.88 22.40 25.10
CA SER A 139 -11.49 21.89 26.33
C SER A 139 -12.98 22.17 26.43
N GLU A 140 -13.46 23.20 25.74
CA GLU A 140 -14.87 23.60 25.67
C GLU A 140 -15.76 22.55 25.03
N LEU A 141 -15.19 21.65 24.18
CA LEU A 141 -15.93 20.52 23.63
C LEU A 141 -16.38 19.52 24.70
N GLY A 142 -15.80 19.58 25.90
CA GLY A 142 -16.25 18.82 27.06
C GLY A 142 -17.64 19.20 27.60
N SER A 143 -18.27 20.25 27.10
CA SER A 143 -19.63 20.65 27.48
C SER A 143 -20.76 19.86 26.78
N PHE A 144 -20.41 18.93 25.86
CA PHE A 144 -21.39 18.08 25.17
C PHE A 144 -21.96 17.00 26.10
N HIS A 145 -23.14 17.20 26.65
CA HIS A 145 -23.75 16.22 27.56
C HIS A 145 -24.53 15.10 26.89
N ASN A 146 -24.86 15.26 25.59
CA ASN A 146 -25.65 14.32 24.81
C ASN A 146 -24.83 13.58 23.73
N LEU A 147 -23.53 13.84 23.69
CA LEU A 147 -22.66 13.28 22.65
C LEU A 147 -22.49 11.77 22.85
N TYR A 148 -22.84 10.98 21.84
CA TYR A 148 -22.58 9.55 21.81
C TYR A 148 -21.61 9.12 20.73
N TYR A 149 -21.35 9.96 19.73
CA TYR A 149 -20.44 9.71 18.63
C TYR A 149 -19.47 10.86 18.46
N LEU A 150 -18.19 10.59 18.62
CA LEU A 150 -17.09 11.53 18.44
C LEU A 150 -16.06 10.93 17.50
N ASN A 151 -15.85 11.54 16.34
CA ASN A 151 -14.83 11.15 15.40
C ASN A 151 -14.02 12.36 14.92
N MET A 152 -12.75 12.41 15.32
CA MET A 152 -11.74 13.40 14.89
C MET A 152 -10.50 12.71 14.29
N GLY A 153 -10.61 11.43 13.96
CA GLY A 153 -9.51 10.64 13.40
C GLY A 153 -8.98 11.19 12.07
N SER A 154 -7.75 10.84 11.75
CA SER A 154 -7.10 11.23 10.48
C SER A 154 -7.09 12.75 10.25
N ASN A 155 -6.42 13.45 11.18
CA ASN A 155 -6.17 14.89 11.15
C ASN A 155 -4.69 15.17 11.52
N GLN A 156 -4.37 16.41 11.83
CA GLN A 156 -3.06 16.86 12.30
C GLN A 156 -3.15 17.47 13.71
N LEU A 157 -4.10 16.94 14.52
CA LEU A 157 -4.32 17.42 15.87
C LEU A 157 -3.13 17.05 16.76
N GLU A 158 -2.77 17.96 17.67
CA GLU A 158 -1.63 17.82 18.58
C GLU A 158 -1.99 18.19 20.01
N GLY A 159 -1.04 18.11 20.93
CA GLY A 159 -1.27 18.39 22.33
C GLY A 159 -1.94 17.25 23.08
N GLU A 160 -2.44 17.53 24.27
CA GLU A 160 -3.12 16.54 25.11
C GLU A 160 -4.63 16.56 24.87
N VAL A 161 -5.28 15.41 25.00
CA VAL A 161 -6.74 15.33 24.93
C VAL A 161 -7.33 15.88 26.24
N PRO A 162 -8.22 16.89 26.21
CA PRO A 162 -8.82 17.43 27.41
C PRO A 162 -9.61 16.40 28.21
N PRO A 163 -9.38 16.23 29.51
CA PRO A 163 -10.14 15.28 30.33
C PRO A 163 -11.66 15.54 30.30
N SER A 164 -12.08 16.79 30.18
CA SER A 164 -13.50 17.18 30.09
C SER A 164 -14.21 16.53 28.87
N LEU A 165 -13.49 16.17 27.83
CA LEU A 165 -14.08 15.55 26.64
C LEU A 165 -14.67 14.14 26.92
N PHE A 166 -14.07 13.42 27.87
CA PHE A 166 -14.50 12.07 28.25
C PHE A 166 -15.27 12.07 29.57
N CYS A 167 -14.97 13.02 30.47
CA CYS A 167 -15.37 13.00 31.86
C CYS A 167 -16.29 14.20 32.21
N ASN A 168 -17.38 14.39 31.50
CA ASN A 168 -18.30 15.50 31.70
C ASN A 168 -19.53 15.19 32.58
N GLY A 169 -19.50 14.10 33.35
CA GLY A 169 -20.55 13.71 34.29
C GLY A 169 -21.76 12.99 33.70
N SER A 170 -21.94 12.98 32.39
CA SER A 170 -22.96 12.16 31.69
C SER A 170 -22.33 11.39 30.54
N SER A 171 -22.01 10.15 30.79
CA SER A 171 -21.30 9.34 29.83
C SER A 171 -22.26 8.64 28.87
N THR A 172 -22.69 9.34 27.85
CA THR A 172 -23.44 8.77 26.71
C THR A 172 -22.54 8.31 25.58
N LEU A 173 -21.22 8.56 25.67
CA LEU A 173 -20.24 8.24 24.62
C LEU A 173 -20.20 6.73 24.33
N ARG A 174 -20.43 6.38 23.08
CA ARG A 174 -20.39 5.01 22.55
C ARG A 174 -19.25 4.78 21.56
N TYR A 175 -18.88 5.84 20.86
CA TYR A 175 -17.86 5.81 19.82
C TYR A 175 -16.93 7.00 19.99
N ILE A 176 -15.65 6.71 20.16
CA ILE A 176 -14.58 7.70 20.21
C ILE A 176 -13.49 7.26 19.25
N ASP A 177 -13.20 8.10 18.27
CA ASP A 177 -12.11 7.90 17.32
C ASP A 177 -11.28 9.19 17.24
N LEU A 178 -10.06 9.11 17.74
CA LEU A 178 -9.04 10.16 17.69
C LEU A 178 -7.78 9.64 16.95
N SER A 179 -7.91 8.52 16.26
CA SER A 179 -6.81 7.83 15.61
C SER A 179 -6.12 8.70 14.55
N ASN A 180 -4.88 8.32 14.21
CA ASN A 180 -4.09 8.93 13.15
C ASN A 180 -4.03 10.47 13.27
N ASN A 181 -3.41 10.91 14.38
CA ASN A 181 -3.15 12.30 14.74
C ASN A 181 -1.75 12.43 15.40
N SER A 182 -1.42 13.55 15.99
CA SER A 182 -0.20 13.78 16.78
C SER A 182 -0.47 13.99 18.25
N LEU A 183 -1.61 13.48 18.75
CA LEU A 183 -2.07 13.66 20.12
C LEU A 183 -1.14 12.95 21.11
N GLY A 184 -0.87 13.57 22.24
CA GLY A 184 0.07 13.08 23.25
C GLY A 184 -0.50 13.09 24.66
N GLY A 185 0.39 13.03 25.65
CA GLY A 185 0.01 12.91 27.06
C GLY A 185 -0.52 11.52 27.41
N GLN A 186 -1.11 11.37 28.56
CA GLN A 186 -1.78 10.15 28.99
C GLN A 186 -3.20 10.09 28.42
N ILE A 187 -3.77 8.89 28.26
CA ILE A 187 -5.20 8.75 27.96
C ILE A 187 -5.97 9.35 29.15
N PRO A 188 -6.76 10.42 28.96
CA PRO A 188 -7.23 11.29 30.05
C PRO A 188 -8.48 10.75 30.75
N LEU A 189 -8.37 9.55 31.31
CA LEU A 189 -9.46 8.88 32.02
C LEU A 189 -9.08 8.71 33.49
N SER A 190 -9.74 9.49 34.37
CA SER A 190 -9.63 9.34 35.82
C SER A 190 -10.61 8.29 36.34
N ASN A 191 -10.41 7.80 37.57
CA ASN A 191 -11.31 6.83 38.21
C ASN A 191 -12.76 7.31 38.40
N GLU A 192 -12.98 8.61 38.32
CA GLU A 192 -14.32 9.23 38.40
C GLU A 192 -15.02 9.21 37.04
N CYS A 193 -14.30 8.90 35.97
CA CYS A 193 -14.77 8.89 34.61
C CYS A 193 -15.39 7.53 34.26
N ILE A 194 -16.70 7.46 34.18
CA ILE A 194 -17.40 6.18 33.95
C ILE A 194 -18.04 6.17 32.56
N LEU A 195 -17.38 5.51 31.60
CA LEU A 195 -17.84 5.38 30.21
C LEU A 195 -18.61 4.05 30.02
N LYS A 196 -19.79 3.91 30.65
CA LYS A 196 -20.55 2.65 30.67
C LYS A 196 -21.02 2.18 29.29
N GLU A 197 -21.36 3.10 28.40
CA GLU A 197 -21.92 2.80 27.08
C GLU A 197 -20.85 2.72 25.98
N LEU A 198 -19.58 2.95 26.33
CA LEU A 198 -18.49 2.97 25.36
C LEU A 198 -18.34 1.62 24.68
N ARG A 199 -18.35 1.64 23.33
CA ARG A 199 -18.24 0.44 22.49
C ARG A 199 -16.98 0.45 21.63
N PHE A 200 -16.51 1.64 21.23
CA PHE A 200 -15.36 1.82 20.35
C PHE A 200 -14.48 2.91 20.91
N LEU A 201 -13.22 2.59 21.17
CA LEU A 201 -12.19 3.53 21.56
C LEU A 201 -10.98 3.32 20.65
N LEU A 202 -10.84 4.20 19.66
CA LEU A 202 -9.83 4.13 18.62
C LEU A 202 -8.87 5.30 18.78
N LEU A 203 -7.65 5.01 19.22
CA LEU A 203 -6.59 5.99 19.52
C LEU A 203 -5.30 5.68 18.77
N TRP A 204 -5.34 4.73 17.81
CA TRP A 204 -4.15 4.25 17.10
C TRP A 204 -3.43 5.36 16.32
N SER A 205 -2.12 5.17 16.11
CA SER A 205 -1.26 6.12 15.38
C SER A 205 -1.30 7.54 15.98
N ASN A 206 -0.81 7.63 17.22
CA ASN A 206 -0.69 8.88 17.99
C ASN A 206 0.60 8.85 18.85
N ASN A 207 0.73 9.80 19.80
CA ASN A 207 1.87 9.89 20.70
C ASN A 207 1.47 9.66 22.18
N PHE A 208 0.38 8.92 22.45
CA PHE A 208 -0.06 8.65 23.82
C PHE A 208 1.01 7.90 24.62
N VAL A 209 1.20 8.29 25.87
CA VAL A 209 2.18 7.75 26.81
C VAL A 209 1.51 7.20 28.08
N GLY A 210 2.29 6.51 28.93
CA GLY A 210 1.79 5.99 30.21
C GLY A 210 1.12 4.63 30.06
N HIS A 211 0.17 4.34 30.93
CA HIS A 211 -0.51 3.04 31.03
C HIS A 211 -1.94 3.13 30.50
N VAL A 212 -2.52 1.99 30.17
CA VAL A 212 -3.97 1.89 29.92
C VAL A 212 -4.70 2.24 31.23
N PRO A 213 -5.59 3.25 31.24
CA PRO A 213 -6.22 3.70 32.47
C PRO A 213 -7.15 2.66 33.09
N LEU A 214 -7.03 2.41 34.40
CA LEU A 214 -7.86 1.45 35.13
C LEU A 214 -9.36 1.79 35.06
N ALA A 215 -9.71 3.04 34.88
CA ALA A 215 -11.09 3.52 34.73
C ALA A 215 -11.84 2.82 33.57
N LEU A 216 -11.12 2.38 32.53
CA LEU A 216 -11.70 1.64 31.41
C LEU A 216 -12.29 0.27 31.81
N SER A 217 -11.92 -0.28 32.98
CA SER A 217 -12.55 -1.49 33.50
C SER A 217 -14.07 -1.37 33.69
N ASN A 218 -14.59 -0.14 33.79
CA ASN A 218 -16.01 0.16 33.89
C ASN A 218 -16.76 0.15 32.53
N SER A 219 -16.03 0.10 31.41
CA SER A 219 -16.62 0.16 30.04
C SER A 219 -16.97 -1.25 29.54
N ARG A 220 -17.96 -1.88 30.17
CA ARG A 220 -18.33 -3.30 29.93
C ARG A 220 -18.93 -3.57 28.55
N GLU A 221 -19.40 -2.53 27.85
CA GLU A 221 -19.94 -2.63 26.49
C GLU A 221 -18.87 -2.51 25.41
N LEU A 222 -17.58 -2.37 25.79
CA LEU A 222 -16.48 -2.16 24.87
C LEU A 222 -16.32 -3.36 23.95
N LYS A 223 -16.32 -3.07 22.62
CA LYS A 223 -16.18 -4.06 21.54
C LYS A 223 -14.86 -3.95 20.81
N TRP A 224 -14.34 -2.76 20.71
CA TRP A 224 -13.08 -2.48 20.02
C TRP A 224 -12.26 -1.49 20.83
N PHE A 225 -11.10 -1.93 21.25
CA PHE A 225 -10.07 -1.11 21.86
C PHE A 225 -8.81 -1.17 21.02
N ASP A 226 -8.42 -0.02 20.49
CA ASP A 226 -7.31 0.10 19.57
C ASP A 226 -6.42 1.29 19.97
N VAL A 227 -5.21 0.95 20.40
CA VAL A 227 -4.16 1.92 20.77
C VAL A 227 -2.86 1.61 20.02
N GLU A 228 -2.95 0.92 18.89
CA GLU A 228 -1.79 0.57 18.06
C GLU A 228 -0.95 1.80 17.71
N SER A 229 0.36 1.59 17.57
CA SER A 229 1.29 2.64 17.13
C SER A 229 1.22 3.90 18.01
N ASN A 230 1.49 3.70 19.30
CA ASN A 230 1.61 4.76 20.31
C ASN A 230 2.89 4.58 21.14
N ARG A 231 3.01 5.26 22.27
CA ARG A 231 4.12 5.15 23.22
C ARG A 231 3.65 4.71 24.60
N LEU A 232 2.57 3.93 24.63
CA LEU A 232 2.07 3.35 25.88
C LEU A 232 3.07 2.35 26.43
N SER A 233 3.06 2.17 27.74
CA SER A 233 4.05 1.33 28.42
C SER A 233 3.45 0.65 29.65
N GLY A 234 4.26 -0.15 30.35
CA GLY A 234 3.86 -0.91 31.51
C GLY A 234 3.44 -2.32 31.19
N GLU A 235 2.93 -3.03 32.18
CA GLU A 235 2.44 -4.40 31.97
C GLU A 235 1.15 -4.42 31.17
N LEU A 236 0.94 -5.56 30.45
CA LEU A 236 -0.31 -5.78 29.72
C LEU A 236 -1.52 -5.63 30.65
N PRO A 237 -2.63 -5.00 30.22
CA PRO A 237 -3.73 -4.55 31.08
C PRO A 237 -4.70 -5.70 31.46
N SER A 238 -4.24 -6.75 32.11
CA SER A 238 -5.00 -7.96 32.43
C SER A 238 -6.24 -7.69 33.28
N GLU A 239 -6.10 -6.84 34.31
CA GLU A 239 -7.20 -6.51 35.23
C GLU A 239 -8.31 -5.70 34.55
N ILE A 240 -7.95 -4.95 33.51
CA ILE A 240 -8.88 -4.11 32.76
C ILE A 240 -9.65 -4.96 31.76
N VAL A 241 -8.92 -5.72 30.95
CA VAL A 241 -9.46 -6.51 29.82
C VAL A 241 -10.45 -7.57 30.30
N SER A 242 -10.22 -8.21 31.46
CA SER A 242 -11.15 -9.18 32.03
C SER A 242 -12.56 -8.63 32.29
N ASN A 243 -12.72 -7.30 32.33
CA ASN A 243 -13.99 -6.61 32.55
C ASN A 243 -14.73 -6.23 31.25
N TRP A 244 -14.24 -6.61 30.07
CA TRP A 244 -14.82 -6.29 28.75
C TRP A 244 -15.49 -7.48 28.06
N PRO A 245 -16.62 -8.02 28.57
CA PRO A 245 -17.23 -9.25 28.07
C PRO A 245 -17.69 -9.19 26.60
N GLN A 246 -17.85 -7.99 26.05
CA GLN A 246 -18.30 -7.75 24.68
C GLN A 246 -17.14 -7.54 23.68
N LEU A 247 -15.89 -7.62 24.14
CA LEU A 247 -14.73 -7.30 23.34
C LEU A 247 -14.60 -8.23 22.13
N GLN A 248 -14.41 -7.63 20.96
CA GLN A 248 -14.19 -8.30 19.69
C GLN A 248 -12.77 -8.08 19.16
N PHE A 249 -12.23 -6.88 19.34
CA PHE A 249 -10.91 -6.50 18.84
C PHE A 249 -10.11 -5.82 19.93
N LEU A 250 -8.92 -6.34 20.20
CA LEU A 250 -7.95 -5.78 21.14
C LEU A 250 -6.62 -5.57 20.41
N TYR A 251 -6.33 -4.31 20.07
CA TYR A 251 -5.14 -3.92 19.30
C TYR A 251 -4.23 -3.05 20.15
N LEU A 252 -3.12 -3.63 20.57
CA LEU A 252 -2.10 -3.02 21.44
C LEU A 252 -0.73 -2.96 20.76
N SER A 253 -0.65 -3.29 19.47
CA SER A 253 0.60 -3.41 18.73
C SER A 253 1.40 -2.11 18.68
N TYR A 254 2.71 -2.23 18.48
CA TYR A 254 3.65 -1.12 18.31
C TYR A 254 3.56 -0.08 19.43
N ASN A 255 3.79 -0.56 20.65
CA ASN A 255 3.88 0.20 21.89
C ASN A 255 5.08 -0.26 22.73
N GLY A 256 5.13 0.13 24.00
CA GLY A 256 6.18 -0.28 24.94
C GLY A 256 5.67 -1.22 26.03
N PHE A 257 4.65 -2.03 25.75
CA PHE A 257 4.11 -2.96 26.75
C PHE A 257 5.09 -4.10 27.07
N VAL A 258 5.04 -4.56 28.31
CA VAL A 258 5.81 -5.70 28.82
C VAL A 258 4.89 -6.75 29.44
N SER A 259 5.37 -7.96 29.57
CA SER A 259 4.67 -9.02 30.29
C SER A 259 4.75 -8.82 31.80
N HIS A 260 3.93 -9.56 32.54
CA HIS A 260 3.87 -9.49 33.99
C HIS A 260 5.16 -10.03 34.66
N ASP A 261 5.30 -9.76 35.95
CA ASP A 261 6.35 -10.27 36.82
C ASP A 261 7.77 -10.01 36.27
N GLY A 262 8.07 -8.74 36.02
CA GLY A 262 9.37 -8.33 35.49
C GLY A 262 9.61 -8.82 34.05
N ASN A 263 8.57 -8.83 33.24
CA ASN A 263 8.58 -9.23 31.83
C ASN A 263 8.87 -10.74 31.59
N THR A 264 8.42 -11.59 32.49
CA THR A 264 8.68 -13.04 32.42
C THR A 264 7.43 -13.89 32.22
N LYS A 265 6.22 -13.37 32.51
CA LYS A 265 4.97 -14.12 32.48
C LYS A 265 3.90 -13.49 31.59
N LEU A 266 3.52 -14.22 30.57
CA LEU A 266 2.40 -13.89 29.69
C LEU A 266 1.07 -14.48 30.19
N GLU A 267 1.13 -15.52 31.02
CA GLU A 267 -0.05 -16.26 31.45
C GLU A 267 -1.13 -15.40 32.13
N PRO A 268 -0.82 -14.42 33.02
CA PRO A 268 -1.86 -13.60 33.64
C PRO A 268 -2.70 -12.85 32.61
N PHE A 269 -2.06 -12.32 31.56
CA PHE A 269 -2.76 -11.63 30.50
C PHE A 269 -3.63 -12.58 29.67
N PHE A 270 -3.08 -13.70 29.19
CA PHE A 270 -3.87 -14.65 28.42
C PHE A 270 -5.03 -15.25 29.23
N SER A 271 -4.83 -15.46 30.54
CA SER A 271 -5.90 -15.90 31.43
C SER A 271 -7.05 -14.90 31.55
N SER A 272 -6.76 -13.61 31.46
CA SER A 272 -7.78 -12.54 31.48
C SER A 272 -8.69 -12.55 30.24
N LEU A 273 -8.27 -13.18 29.15
CA LEU A 273 -9.01 -13.27 27.88
C LEU A 273 -9.97 -14.47 27.83
N MET A 274 -9.87 -15.43 28.74
CA MET A 274 -10.54 -16.74 28.65
C MET A 274 -12.07 -16.66 28.49
N ASN A 275 -12.70 -15.64 29.09
CA ASN A 275 -14.15 -15.46 29.06
C ASN A 275 -14.67 -14.53 27.96
N LEU A 276 -13.79 -14.04 27.08
CA LEU A 276 -14.15 -13.09 26.01
C LEU A 276 -14.65 -13.80 24.76
N SER A 277 -15.81 -14.47 24.87
CA SER A 277 -16.37 -15.35 23.83
C SER A 277 -16.60 -14.71 22.46
N ASN A 278 -16.61 -13.37 22.38
CA ASN A 278 -16.85 -12.61 21.15
C ASN A 278 -15.55 -12.16 20.46
N MET A 279 -14.39 -12.42 21.06
CA MET A 279 -13.10 -11.93 20.59
C MET A 279 -12.73 -12.55 19.25
N GLN A 280 -12.38 -11.71 18.28
CA GLN A 280 -12.01 -12.08 16.90
C GLN A 280 -10.56 -11.73 16.56
N GLY A 281 -10.06 -10.61 17.08
CA GLY A 281 -8.71 -10.13 16.82
C GLY A 281 -7.96 -9.79 18.09
N LEU A 282 -6.72 -10.32 18.19
CA LEU A 282 -5.75 -9.97 19.23
C LEU A 282 -4.44 -9.59 18.58
N GLU A 283 -4.03 -8.34 18.76
CA GLU A 283 -2.80 -7.78 18.20
C GLU A 283 -1.92 -7.20 19.31
N LEU A 284 -0.74 -7.80 19.48
CA LEU A 284 0.27 -7.46 20.46
C LEU A 284 1.66 -7.30 19.83
N ALA A 285 1.72 -7.14 18.51
CA ALA A 285 2.96 -7.05 17.76
C ALA A 285 3.81 -5.84 18.16
N GLY A 286 5.12 -5.91 17.90
CA GLY A 286 6.00 -4.74 18.04
C GLY A 286 6.04 -4.14 19.45
N ASN A 287 6.00 -5.00 20.48
CA ASN A 287 6.14 -4.61 21.88
C ASN A 287 7.44 -5.19 22.49
N ASN A 288 7.58 -5.13 23.79
CA ASN A 288 8.73 -5.71 24.48
C ASN A 288 8.33 -6.94 25.30
N LEU A 289 7.34 -7.72 24.83
CA LEU A 289 6.77 -8.84 25.59
C LEU A 289 7.77 -9.99 25.73
N GLY A 290 8.19 -10.29 26.94
CA GLY A 290 9.02 -11.42 27.29
C GLY A 290 8.21 -12.59 27.87
N GLY A 291 8.94 -13.65 28.28
CA GLY A 291 8.35 -14.87 28.87
C GLY A 291 8.01 -15.93 27.82
N LYS A 292 7.31 -16.96 28.28
CA LYS A 292 6.90 -18.10 27.45
C LYS A 292 5.42 -18.09 27.18
N LEU A 293 5.03 -18.61 26.01
CA LEU A 293 3.62 -18.89 25.75
C LEU A 293 3.08 -19.91 26.76
N PRO A 294 1.92 -19.68 27.38
CA PRO A 294 1.30 -20.66 28.29
C PRO A 294 1.05 -22.00 27.59
N GLN A 295 1.31 -23.11 28.29
CA GLN A 295 1.14 -24.45 27.71
C GLN A 295 -0.32 -24.78 27.32
N ASN A 296 -1.26 -24.11 27.97
CA ASN A 296 -2.71 -24.19 27.72
C ASN A 296 -3.27 -22.97 26.98
N ILE A 297 -2.45 -22.26 26.18
CA ILE A 297 -2.83 -21.03 25.46
C ILE A 297 -4.11 -21.18 24.63
N GLY A 298 -4.32 -22.36 24.03
CA GLY A 298 -5.52 -22.66 23.24
C GLY A 298 -6.80 -22.80 24.05
N ASP A 299 -6.69 -22.94 25.38
CA ASP A 299 -7.82 -22.96 26.32
C ASP A 299 -8.02 -21.58 26.96
N LEU A 300 -6.96 -20.77 27.05
CA LEU A 300 -6.99 -19.41 27.59
C LEU A 300 -7.53 -18.39 26.58
N LEU A 301 -7.35 -18.66 25.30
CA LEU A 301 -7.86 -17.81 24.24
C LEU A 301 -9.22 -18.31 23.74
N PRO A 302 -10.15 -17.40 23.46
CA PRO A 302 -11.49 -17.80 23.01
C PRO A 302 -11.45 -18.47 21.62
N SER A 303 -12.27 -19.50 21.44
CA SER A 303 -12.38 -20.24 20.18
C SER A 303 -12.94 -19.41 19.03
N SER A 304 -13.51 -18.23 19.30
CA SER A 304 -13.99 -17.26 18.30
C SER A 304 -12.84 -16.50 17.62
N LEU A 305 -11.62 -16.60 18.14
CA LEU A 305 -10.46 -15.85 17.65
C LEU A 305 -10.14 -16.21 16.19
N LEU A 306 -10.02 -15.19 15.34
CA LEU A 306 -9.72 -15.31 13.92
C LEU A 306 -8.26 -14.92 13.60
N GLN A 307 -7.71 -13.97 14.34
CA GLN A 307 -6.38 -13.42 14.11
C GLN A 307 -5.62 -13.28 15.42
N LEU A 308 -4.37 -13.75 15.40
CA LEU A 308 -3.46 -13.67 16.54
C LEU A 308 -2.11 -13.15 16.06
N HIS A 309 -1.76 -11.93 16.46
CA HIS A 309 -0.51 -11.25 16.16
C HIS A 309 0.33 -11.06 17.40
N LEU A 310 1.49 -11.72 17.45
CA LEU A 310 2.50 -11.63 18.52
C LEU A 310 3.90 -11.33 17.96
N GLU A 311 4.01 -10.94 16.69
CA GLU A 311 5.27 -10.69 16.03
C GLU A 311 6.07 -9.54 16.67
N ASP A 312 7.38 -9.53 16.39
CA ASP A 312 8.31 -8.48 16.84
C ASP A 312 8.28 -8.26 18.35
N ASN A 313 8.49 -9.37 19.13
CA ASN A 313 8.53 -9.38 20.58
C ASN A 313 9.75 -10.18 21.10
N LEU A 314 9.84 -10.37 22.42
CA LEU A 314 10.90 -11.13 23.08
C LEU A 314 10.40 -12.49 23.62
N ILE A 315 9.32 -13.01 23.06
CA ILE A 315 8.66 -14.25 23.48
C ILE A 315 9.59 -15.43 23.16
N HIS A 316 9.85 -16.28 24.15
CA HIS A 316 10.76 -17.40 24.02
C HIS A 316 10.11 -18.75 24.40
N GLY A 317 10.87 -19.85 24.27
CA GLY A 317 10.36 -21.19 24.51
C GLY A 317 9.65 -21.78 23.30
N SER A 318 8.99 -22.92 23.48
CA SER A 318 8.34 -23.64 22.38
C SER A 318 6.91 -23.14 22.11
N ILE A 319 6.44 -23.34 20.90
CA ILE A 319 5.02 -23.17 20.57
C ILE A 319 4.24 -24.32 21.19
N PRO A 320 3.28 -24.07 22.10
CA PRO A 320 2.51 -25.14 22.74
C PRO A 320 1.60 -25.87 21.75
N SER A 321 1.53 -27.21 21.84
CA SER A 321 0.66 -28.02 20.98
C SER A 321 -0.85 -27.71 21.16
N ASN A 322 -1.20 -27.24 22.36
CA ASN A 322 -2.56 -26.84 22.72
C ASN A 322 -3.11 -25.66 21.90
N ILE A 323 -2.24 -24.86 21.24
CA ILE A 323 -2.67 -23.77 20.36
C ILE A 323 -3.62 -24.27 19.26
N ALA A 324 -3.57 -25.54 18.93
CA ALA A 324 -4.43 -26.20 17.96
C ALA A 324 -5.93 -26.18 18.33
N ASN A 325 -6.28 -25.90 19.60
CA ASN A 325 -7.66 -25.69 20.03
C ASN A 325 -8.30 -24.44 19.43
N LEU A 326 -7.51 -23.51 18.90
CA LEU A 326 -7.99 -22.30 18.21
C LEU A 326 -8.43 -22.64 16.76
N VAL A 327 -9.40 -23.53 16.62
CA VAL A 327 -9.84 -24.11 15.34
C VAL A 327 -10.42 -23.11 14.34
N ASN A 328 -10.79 -21.91 14.79
CA ASN A 328 -11.34 -20.86 13.94
C ASN A 328 -10.28 -19.86 13.44
N LEU A 329 -9.05 -19.96 13.93
CA LEU A 329 -7.98 -19.04 13.57
C LEU A 329 -7.70 -19.12 12.06
N THR A 330 -7.65 -17.95 11.42
CA THR A 330 -7.29 -17.80 10.00
C THR A 330 -5.89 -17.24 9.81
N LEU A 331 -5.39 -16.49 10.80
CA LEU A 331 -4.05 -15.91 10.79
C LEU A 331 -3.33 -16.15 12.12
N LEU A 332 -2.14 -16.73 12.02
CA LEU A 332 -1.20 -16.93 13.12
C LEU A 332 0.12 -16.24 12.76
N ASN A 333 0.50 -15.20 13.52
CA ASN A 333 1.77 -14.52 13.32
C ASN A 333 2.59 -14.46 14.63
N PHE A 334 3.68 -15.21 14.64
CA PHE A 334 4.66 -15.28 15.73
C PHE A 334 6.08 -14.95 15.22
N SER A 335 6.19 -14.33 14.07
CA SER A 335 7.49 -14.00 13.49
C SER A 335 8.30 -13.04 14.38
N SER A 336 9.60 -12.98 14.15
CA SER A 336 10.50 -12.07 14.87
C SER A 336 10.35 -12.16 16.40
N ASN A 337 10.57 -13.36 16.94
CA ASN A 337 10.58 -13.65 18.37
C ASN A 337 11.80 -14.51 18.72
N LEU A 338 11.86 -15.01 19.94
CA LEU A 338 12.92 -15.89 20.43
C LEU A 338 12.43 -17.34 20.63
N LEU A 339 11.38 -17.73 19.87
CA LEU A 339 10.77 -19.05 19.95
C LEU A 339 11.75 -20.14 19.52
N ASN A 340 11.72 -21.28 20.18
CA ASN A 340 12.58 -22.43 19.92
C ASN A 340 11.79 -23.75 19.93
N GLY A 341 12.51 -24.89 19.83
CA GLY A 341 11.85 -26.19 19.73
C GLY A 341 11.24 -26.45 18.37
N SER A 342 10.40 -27.45 18.26
CA SER A 342 9.78 -27.87 16.99
C SER A 342 8.43 -27.21 16.74
N ILE A 343 8.05 -27.11 15.46
CA ILE A 343 6.71 -26.73 15.07
C ILE A 343 5.74 -27.86 15.47
N PRO A 344 4.66 -27.57 16.20
CA PRO A 344 3.75 -28.61 16.66
C PRO A 344 3.00 -29.31 15.52
N HIS A 345 3.00 -30.63 15.49
CA HIS A 345 2.21 -31.42 14.53
C HIS A 345 0.71 -31.12 14.61
N SER A 346 0.21 -30.74 15.80
CA SER A 346 -1.19 -30.44 16.06
C SER A 346 -1.72 -29.22 15.28
N LEU A 347 -0.86 -28.34 14.73
CA LEU A 347 -1.29 -27.21 13.92
C LEU A 347 -2.20 -27.61 12.74
N CYS A 348 -2.08 -28.85 12.25
CA CYS A 348 -2.94 -29.38 11.18
C CYS A 348 -4.44 -29.41 11.54
N GLN A 349 -4.78 -29.40 12.83
CA GLN A 349 -6.16 -29.36 13.32
C GLN A 349 -6.83 -28.00 13.08
N MET A 350 -6.03 -26.96 12.87
CA MET A 350 -6.49 -25.59 12.60
C MET A 350 -6.83 -25.42 11.09
N GLY A 351 -7.84 -26.16 10.62
CA GLY A 351 -8.18 -26.26 9.20
C GLY A 351 -8.65 -24.96 8.51
N LYS A 352 -8.85 -23.88 9.27
CA LYS A 352 -9.22 -22.57 8.76
C LYS A 352 -8.03 -21.64 8.55
N LEU A 353 -6.82 -22.03 8.98
CA LEU A 353 -5.63 -21.20 8.78
C LEU A 353 -5.38 -20.93 7.29
N GLU A 354 -5.25 -19.65 6.99
CA GLU A 354 -4.92 -19.12 5.68
C GLU A 354 -3.50 -18.58 5.62
N ARG A 355 -2.99 -18.10 6.77
CA ARG A 355 -1.67 -17.50 6.88
C ARG A 355 -0.96 -17.91 8.16
N ILE A 356 0.26 -18.39 8.00
CA ILE A 356 1.16 -18.78 9.10
C ILE A 356 2.48 -18.05 8.90
N TYR A 357 2.89 -17.24 9.89
CA TYR A 357 4.17 -16.55 9.94
C TYR A 357 4.89 -17.00 11.23
N LEU A 358 5.99 -17.71 11.06
CA LEU A 358 6.87 -18.17 12.13
C LEU A 358 8.33 -17.78 11.85
N SER A 359 8.54 -16.89 10.88
CA SER A 359 9.88 -16.48 10.45
C SER A 359 10.66 -15.75 11.54
N ASN A 360 11.99 -15.71 11.36
CA ASN A 360 12.90 -14.99 12.24
C ASN A 360 12.76 -15.41 13.72
N ASN A 361 12.97 -16.71 13.97
CA ASN A 361 12.93 -17.36 15.29
C ASN A 361 14.11 -18.34 15.44
N SER A 362 14.10 -19.17 16.46
CA SER A 362 15.06 -20.26 16.66
C SER A 362 14.40 -21.65 16.60
N LEU A 363 13.33 -21.78 15.82
CA LEU A 363 12.61 -23.05 15.64
C LEU A 363 13.52 -24.09 14.98
N SER A 364 13.45 -25.35 15.44
CA SER A 364 14.33 -26.43 15.00
C SER A 364 13.55 -27.73 14.76
N GLY A 365 14.24 -28.76 14.29
CA GLY A 365 13.61 -30.03 13.94
C GLY A 365 13.04 -30.00 12.52
N GLU A 366 12.26 -30.99 12.17
CA GLU A 366 11.67 -31.11 10.83
C GLU A 366 10.40 -30.29 10.67
N ILE A 367 10.10 -29.89 9.45
CA ILE A 367 8.80 -29.31 9.11
C ILE A 367 7.76 -30.41 9.16
N PRO A 368 6.72 -30.31 10.00
CA PRO A 368 5.72 -31.36 10.13
C PRO A 368 4.99 -31.63 8.82
N SER A 369 5.02 -32.87 8.35
CA SER A 369 4.27 -33.27 7.15
C SER A 369 2.77 -33.06 7.28
N THR A 370 2.26 -33.04 8.53
CA THR A 370 0.85 -32.76 8.84
C THR A 370 0.39 -31.37 8.42
N LEU A 371 1.30 -30.38 8.27
CA LEU A 371 0.94 -29.03 7.77
C LEU A 371 0.29 -29.09 6.38
N GLY A 372 0.62 -30.09 5.54
CA GLY A 372 -0.05 -30.34 4.27
C GLY A 372 -1.55 -30.64 4.39
N GLY A 373 -2.06 -30.86 5.63
CA GLY A 373 -3.50 -31.01 5.90
C GLY A 373 -4.28 -29.69 5.93
N ILE A 374 -3.60 -28.55 6.04
CA ILE A 374 -4.25 -27.22 6.15
C ILE A 374 -4.58 -26.70 4.74
N ARG A 375 -5.59 -27.24 4.11
CA ARG A 375 -5.91 -27.01 2.68
C ARG A 375 -6.21 -25.55 2.29
N ARG A 376 -6.56 -24.70 3.26
CA ARG A 376 -6.83 -23.27 3.05
C ARG A 376 -5.59 -22.40 3.08
N LEU A 377 -4.44 -22.99 3.42
CA LEU A 377 -3.22 -22.23 3.60
C LEU A 377 -2.78 -21.56 2.29
N GLY A 378 -2.77 -20.24 2.28
CA GLY A 378 -2.34 -19.41 1.17
C GLY A 378 -0.92 -18.86 1.36
N LEU A 379 -0.46 -18.75 2.63
CA LEU A 379 0.88 -18.28 2.95
C LEU A 379 1.49 -19.10 4.08
N LEU A 380 2.70 -19.57 3.85
CA LEU A 380 3.53 -20.23 4.87
C LEU A 380 4.92 -19.59 4.86
N ASP A 381 5.25 -18.88 5.94
CA ASP A 381 6.56 -18.28 6.16
C ASP A 381 7.23 -18.93 7.39
N LEU A 382 8.23 -19.75 7.12
CA LEU A 382 9.08 -20.42 8.12
C LEU A 382 10.55 -19.97 8.00
N SER A 383 10.82 -18.93 7.25
CA SER A 383 12.16 -18.46 6.94
C SER A 383 12.94 -18.03 8.18
N ARG A 384 14.27 -17.97 8.07
CA ARG A 384 15.16 -17.51 9.15
C ARG A 384 14.93 -18.25 10.46
N ASN A 385 15.09 -19.58 10.42
CA ASN A 385 14.98 -20.47 11.54
C ASN A 385 16.14 -21.51 11.53
N LYS A 386 16.05 -22.53 12.35
CA LYS A 386 17.01 -23.65 12.41
C LYS A 386 16.37 -24.98 11.98
N LEU A 387 15.34 -24.91 11.13
CA LEU A 387 14.59 -26.06 10.66
C LEU A 387 15.49 -26.97 9.80
N SER A 388 15.33 -28.27 9.94
CA SER A 388 16.12 -29.30 9.25
C SER A 388 15.23 -30.37 8.62
N GLY A 389 15.83 -31.39 8.03
CA GLY A 389 15.09 -32.43 7.32
C GLY A 389 14.62 -31.96 5.94
N SER A 390 13.72 -32.71 5.34
CA SER A 390 13.23 -32.48 3.97
C SER A 390 11.96 -31.61 3.92
N ILE A 391 11.72 -30.99 2.77
CA ILE A 391 10.43 -30.35 2.48
C ILE A 391 9.38 -31.46 2.35
N PRO A 392 8.24 -31.40 3.08
CA PRO A 392 7.26 -32.46 3.05
C PRO A 392 6.55 -32.63 1.70
N ASP A 393 6.46 -33.84 1.19
CA ASP A 393 5.68 -34.17 -0.03
C ASP A 393 4.20 -33.83 0.10
N THR A 394 3.68 -33.82 1.35
CA THR A 394 2.27 -33.47 1.64
C THR A 394 1.92 -32.03 1.33
N PHE A 395 2.91 -31.16 1.10
CA PHE A 395 2.65 -29.78 0.63
C PHE A 395 1.95 -29.75 -0.73
N ALA A 396 2.02 -30.84 -1.52
CA ALA A 396 1.19 -31.06 -2.69
C ALA A 396 -0.31 -30.85 -2.47
N ASN A 397 -0.79 -30.98 -1.25
CA ASN A 397 -2.20 -30.82 -0.87
C ASN A 397 -2.60 -29.33 -0.64
N LEU A 398 -1.61 -28.44 -0.53
CA LEU A 398 -1.81 -27.00 -0.29
C LEU A 398 -2.15 -26.28 -1.61
N THR A 399 -3.27 -26.63 -2.20
CA THR A 399 -3.66 -26.11 -3.52
C THR A 399 -3.99 -24.61 -3.52
N GLN A 400 -4.20 -24.00 -2.34
CA GLN A 400 -4.42 -22.56 -2.20
C GLN A 400 -3.13 -21.78 -1.93
N LEU A 401 -1.99 -22.48 -1.80
CA LEU A 401 -0.73 -21.87 -1.42
C LEU A 401 -0.24 -20.92 -2.53
N ARG A 402 -0.07 -19.65 -2.16
CA ARG A 402 0.44 -18.58 -3.02
C ARG A 402 1.88 -18.20 -2.70
N ARG A 403 2.28 -18.33 -1.42
CA ARG A 403 3.61 -17.94 -0.95
C ARG A 403 4.18 -19.02 -0.05
N LEU A 404 5.34 -19.55 -0.41
CA LEU A 404 6.11 -20.51 0.39
C LEU A 404 7.51 -19.94 0.61
N LEU A 405 7.80 -19.55 1.85
CA LEU A 405 9.05 -18.91 2.26
C LEU A 405 9.73 -19.81 3.29
N LEU A 406 10.78 -20.52 2.86
CA LEU A 406 11.55 -21.45 3.71
C LEU A 406 13.04 -21.07 3.76
N TYR A 407 13.39 -19.88 3.29
CA TYR A 407 14.78 -19.45 3.17
C TYR A 407 15.47 -19.29 4.52
N ASP A 408 16.80 -19.37 4.50
CA ASP A 408 17.66 -19.22 5.66
C ASP A 408 17.30 -20.22 6.79
N ASN A 409 17.46 -21.51 6.46
CA ASN A 409 17.24 -22.66 7.33
C ASN A 409 18.35 -23.73 7.15
N GLN A 410 18.16 -24.92 7.66
CA GLN A 410 19.07 -26.05 7.50
C GLN A 410 18.39 -27.22 6.76
N LEU A 411 17.40 -26.91 5.92
CA LEU A 411 16.65 -27.91 5.17
C LEU A 411 17.57 -28.67 4.21
N SER A 412 17.35 -29.95 4.07
CA SER A 412 18.16 -30.88 3.26
C SER A 412 17.27 -31.79 2.41
N GLY A 413 17.89 -32.78 1.73
CA GLY A 413 17.16 -33.64 0.80
C GLY A 413 16.87 -32.93 -0.51
N THR A 414 15.88 -33.37 -1.27
CA THR A 414 15.54 -32.84 -2.59
C THR A 414 14.30 -31.96 -2.58
N ILE A 415 14.14 -31.10 -3.56
CA ILE A 415 12.87 -30.40 -3.79
C ILE A 415 11.85 -31.46 -4.22
N PRO A 416 10.69 -31.60 -3.53
CA PRO A 416 9.72 -32.62 -3.91
C PRO A 416 9.07 -32.27 -5.27
N PRO A 417 9.06 -33.17 -6.27
CA PRO A 417 8.33 -32.97 -7.52
C PRO A 417 6.84 -32.73 -7.29
N SER A 418 6.31 -33.33 -6.24
CA SER A 418 4.90 -33.18 -5.81
C SER A 418 4.50 -31.73 -5.50
N LEU A 419 5.47 -30.86 -5.17
CA LEU A 419 5.25 -29.42 -4.93
C LEU A 419 4.67 -28.73 -6.19
N GLY A 420 4.96 -29.27 -7.41
CA GLY A 420 4.36 -28.80 -8.64
C GLY A 420 2.81 -28.81 -8.70
N LYS A 421 2.15 -29.46 -7.72
CA LYS A 421 0.69 -29.44 -7.57
C LYS A 421 0.16 -28.17 -6.89
N CYS A 422 1.03 -27.32 -6.34
CA CYS A 422 0.65 -26.02 -5.79
C CYS A 422 0.44 -24.99 -6.92
N VAL A 423 -0.60 -25.21 -7.70
CA VAL A 423 -0.87 -24.48 -8.95
C VAL A 423 -1.10 -22.98 -8.80
N ASN A 424 -1.29 -22.49 -7.59
CA ASN A 424 -1.51 -21.07 -7.29
C ASN A 424 -0.26 -20.36 -6.75
N LEU A 425 0.90 -21.04 -6.71
CA LEU A 425 2.10 -20.50 -6.11
C LEU A 425 2.64 -19.30 -6.91
N GLU A 426 2.80 -18.17 -6.26
CA GLU A 426 3.29 -16.92 -6.84
C GLU A 426 4.72 -16.59 -6.41
N ILE A 427 5.11 -17.07 -5.23
CA ILE A 427 6.44 -16.91 -4.63
C ILE A 427 6.91 -18.25 -4.08
N LEU A 428 8.10 -18.65 -4.50
CA LEU A 428 8.82 -19.76 -3.93
C LEU A 428 10.23 -19.31 -3.56
N ASP A 429 10.54 -19.29 -2.25
CA ASP A 429 11.88 -19.01 -1.75
C ASP A 429 12.37 -20.15 -0.86
N LEU A 430 13.34 -20.90 -1.36
CA LEU A 430 14.02 -21.97 -0.65
C LEU A 430 15.50 -21.66 -0.44
N SER A 431 15.92 -20.42 -0.64
CA SER A 431 17.34 -20.03 -0.64
C SER A 431 18.00 -20.23 0.73
N HIS A 432 19.32 -20.22 0.73
CA HIS A 432 20.12 -20.37 1.95
C HIS A 432 19.73 -21.60 2.78
N ASN A 433 19.82 -22.78 2.17
CA ASN A 433 19.55 -24.07 2.79
C ASN A 433 20.62 -25.10 2.39
N LYS A 434 20.40 -26.38 2.64
CA LYS A 434 21.27 -27.50 2.25
C LYS A 434 20.58 -28.46 1.28
N ILE A 435 19.60 -27.93 0.51
CA ILE A 435 18.80 -28.68 -0.44
C ILE A 435 19.70 -29.15 -1.60
N SER A 436 19.57 -30.40 -2.02
CA SER A 436 20.44 -31.05 -3.02
C SER A 436 19.63 -31.72 -4.13
N GLY A 437 20.34 -32.28 -5.12
CA GLY A 437 19.74 -32.96 -6.25
C GLY A 437 19.19 -31.99 -7.31
N LEU A 438 18.41 -32.53 -8.24
CA LEU A 438 17.92 -31.80 -9.41
C LEU A 438 16.79 -30.81 -9.05
N ILE A 439 16.68 -29.72 -9.80
CA ILE A 439 15.46 -28.91 -9.83
C ILE A 439 14.38 -29.71 -10.56
N PRO A 440 13.27 -30.12 -9.92
CA PRO A 440 12.25 -30.93 -10.55
C PRO A 440 11.56 -30.16 -11.69
N LYS A 441 11.32 -30.83 -12.80
CA LYS A 441 10.62 -30.24 -13.97
C LYS A 441 9.21 -29.76 -13.61
N GLU A 442 8.54 -30.42 -12.68
CA GLU A 442 7.21 -30.06 -12.19
C GLU A 442 7.23 -28.71 -11.46
N VAL A 443 8.30 -28.43 -10.71
CA VAL A 443 8.50 -27.14 -10.00
C VAL A 443 8.96 -26.06 -10.99
N ALA A 444 9.83 -26.42 -11.91
CA ALA A 444 10.28 -25.53 -13.00
C ALA A 444 9.15 -25.14 -13.97
N ALA A 445 8.02 -25.85 -13.95
CA ALA A 445 6.89 -25.64 -14.85
C ALA A 445 5.75 -24.79 -14.24
N PHE A 446 5.98 -24.08 -13.14
CA PHE A 446 4.97 -23.22 -12.51
C PHE A 446 4.56 -22.06 -13.44
N THR A 447 3.36 -22.12 -14.01
CA THR A 447 2.80 -21.00 -14.78
C THR A 447 2.21 -19.90 -13.89
N SER A 448 1.92 -20.21 -12.63
CA SER A 448 1.38 -19.28 -11.64
C SER A 448 2.45 -18.41 -10.96
N LEU A 449 3.73 -18.81 -11.06
CA LEU A 449 4.82 -18.10 -10.39
C LEU A 449 5.07 -16.75 -11.08
N LYS A 450 4.59 -15.69 -10.48
CA LYS A 450 4.59 -14.35 -11.09
C LYS A 450 5.63 -13.43 -10.49
N LEU A 451 5.96 -13.59 -9.22
CA LEU A 451 6.84 -12.68 -8.51
C LEU A 451 8.27 -13.19 -8.55
N TYR A 452 8.60 -14.26 -7.83
CA TYR A 452 9.96 -14.79 -7.94
C TYR A 452 10.10 -16.27 -7.58
N LEU A 453 11.12 -16.87 -8.16
CA LEU A 453 11.72 -18.15 -7.81
C LEU A 453 13.11 -17.91 -7.25
N ASN A 454 13.34 -18.23 -5.98
CA ASN A 454 14.66 -18.16 -5.37
C ASN A 454 15.06 -19.52 -4.80
N LEU A 455 16.06 -20.13 -5.40
CA LEU A 455 16.67 -21.40 -4.96
C LEU A 455 18.16 -21.21 -4.65
N SER A 456 18.63 -19.98 -4.52
CA SER A 456 20.04 -19.65 -4.36
C SER A 456 20.65 -20.20 -3.08
N SER A 457 21.97 -20.31 -3.03
CA SER A 457 22.72 -20.74 -1.85
C SER A 457 22.22 -22.08 -1.30
N ASN A 458 22.26 -23.10 -2.14
CA ASN A 458 21.92 -24.49 -1.85
C ASN A 458 22.98 -25.47 -2.44
N ASN A 459 22.72 -26.76 -2.41
CA ASN A 459 23.57 -27.79 -3.00
C ASN A 459 22.92 -28.44 -4.25
N LEU A 460 22.08 -27.69 -4.96
CA LEU A 460 21.38 -28.19 -6.14
C LEU A 460 22.39 -28.51 -7.26
N ASP A 461 22.16 -29.60 -7.98
CA ASP A 461 23.04 -30.08 -9.04
C ASP A 461 22.30 -30.33 -10.35
N GLY A 462 23.05 -30.82 -11.36
CA GLY A 462 22.50 -31.13 -12.67
C GLY A 462 22.13 -29.94 -13.56
N PRO A 463 21.47 -30.17 -14.68
CA PRO A 463 21.17 -29.13 -15.66
C PRO A 463 19.96 -28.27 -15.26
N LEU A 464 19.93 -27.05 -15.80
CA LEU A 464 18.75 -26.20 -15.73
C LEU A 464 17.59 -26.85 -16.51
N PRO A 465 16.40 -27.05 -15.89
CA PRO A 465 15.26 -27.63 -16.58
C PRO A 465 14.76 -26.75 -17.72
N LEU A 466 14.42 -27.33 -18.84
CA LEU A 466 13.82 -26.60 -19.97
C LEU A 466 12.46 -26.00 -19.60
N GLU A 467 11.78 -26.61 -18.68
CA GLU A 467 10.47 -26.22 -18.17
C GLU A 467 10.47 -24.85 -17.47
N LEU A 468 11.61 -24.29 -17.08
CA LEU A 468 11.72 -22.89 -16.60
C LEU A 468 11.12 -21.91 -17.62
N SER A 469 11.16 -22.26 -18.91
CA SER A 469 10.55 -21.46 -19.98
C SER A 469 9.03 -21.31 -19.88
N LYS A 470 8.35 -22.10 -19.06
CA LYS A 470 6.90 -22.02 -18.83
C LYS A 470 6.53 -20.93 -17.81
N MET A 471 7.51 -20.40 -17.10
CA MET A 471 7.33 -19.28 -16.16
C MET A 471 7.36 -17.95 -16.91
N ASP A 472 6.46 -17.76 -17.86
CA ASP A 472 6.43 -16.61 -18.77
C ASP A 472 6.22 -15.26 -18.05
N MET A 473 5.55 -15.28 -16.90
CA MET A 473 5.20 -14.11 -16.10
C MET A 473 6.12 -13.85 -14.89
N VAL A 474 7.13 -14.70 -14.66
CA VAL A 474 8.03 -14.53 -13.51
C VAL A 474 8.90 -13.28 -13.65
N LEU A 475 9.00 -12.48 -12.59
CA LEU A 475 9.80 -11.24 -12.58
C LEU A 475 11.26 -11.52 -12.22
N ALA A 476 11.52 -12.47 -11.31
CA ALA A 476 12.87 -12.78 -10.86
C ALA A 476 13.12 -14.28 -10.71
N ILE A 477 14.29 -14.71 -11.19
CA ILE A 477 14.82 -16.06 -10.97
C ILE A 477 16.23 -15.92 -10.39
N ASP A 478 16.43 -16.47 -9.19
CA ASP A 478 17.74 -16.59 -8.57
C ASP A 478 18.07 -18.05 -8.27
N LEU A 479 19.05 -18.60 -8.99
CA LEU A 479 19.58 -19.96 -8.83
C LEU A 479 21.06 -19.94 -8.46
N SER A 480 21.58 -18.81 -8.01
CA SER A 480 22.99 -18.59 -7.73
C SER A 480 23.53 -19.45 -6.58
N MET A 481 24.84 -19.58 -6.52
CA MET A 481 25.52 -20.27 -5.41
C MET A 481 25.00 -21.70 -5.19
N ASN A 482 25.01 -22.50 -6.27
CA ASN A 482 24.64 -23.92 -6.31
C ASN A 482 25.71 -24.73 -7.05
N ASN A 483 25.46 -26.00 -7.33
CA ASN A 483 26.34 -26.86 -8.15
C ASN A 483 25.71 -27.21 -9.52
N LEU A 484 24.85 -26.31 -10.06
CA LEU A 484 24.16 -26.50 -11.33
C LEU A 484 25.18 -26.56 -12.50
N SER A 485 24.92 -27.42 -13.45
CA SER A 485 25.85 -27.73 -14.55
C SER A 485 25.17 -27.69 -15.92
N GLY A 486 25.93 -28.01 -16.96
CA GLY A 486 25.41 -28.01 -18.32
C GLY A 486 25.16 -26.62 -18.89
N ARG A 487 24.35 -26.52 -19.94
CA ARG A 487 24.14 -25.26 -20.67
C ARG A 487 22.93 -24.48 -20.19
N ILE A 488 22.98 -23.17 -20.36
CA ILE A 488 21.82 -22.31 -20.17
C ILE A 488 20.83 -22.56 -21.31
N PRO A 489 19.58 -22.95 -21.03
CA PRO A 489 18.60 -23.26 -22.09
C PRO A 489 18.22 -22.01 -22.89
N PRO A 490 18.27 -22.05 -24.24
CA PRO A 490 17.82 -20.92 -25.05
C PRO A 490 16.34 -20.61 -24.88
N GLN A 491 15.53 -21.57 -24.43
CA GLN A 491 14.09 -21.43 -24.19
C GLN A 491 13.76 -20.44 -23.07
N LEU A 492 14.73 -20.03 -22.23
CA LEU A 492 14.53 -18.97 -21.23
C LEU A 492 14.04 -17.64 -21.85
N GLU A 493 14.21 -17.44 -23.17
CA GLU A 493 13.61 -16.32 -23.89
C GLU A 493 12.09 -16.21 -23.70
N SER A 494 11.40 -17.33 -23.39
CA SER A 494 9.96 -17.36 -23.16
C SER A 494 9.54 -16.75 -21.81
N CYS A 495 10.46 -16.54 -20.88
CA CYS A 495 10.20 -15.82 -19.64
C CYS A 495 10.08 -14.30 -19.90
N ILE A 496 9.07 -13.91 -20.68
CA ILE A 496 8.97 -12.55 -21.24
C ILE A 496 8.90 -11.43 -20.22
N ALA A 497 8.43 -11.72 -18.99
CA ALA A 497 8.33 -10.74 -17.91
C ALA A 497 9.62 -10.63 -17.07
N LEU A 498 10.64 -11.45 -17.35
CA LEU A 498 11.82 -11.56 -16.49
C LEU A 498 12.62 -10.26 -16.44
N GLU A 499 12.79 -9.72 -15.23
CA GLU A 499 13.56 -8.51 -14.95
C GLU A 499 14.92 -8.81 -14.29
N TYR A 500 14.99 -9.89 -13.52
CA TYR A 500 16.18 -10.29 -12.78
C TYR A 500 16.50 -11.78 -13.02
N LEU A 501 17.69 -12.06 -13.48
CA LEU A 501 18.22 -13.42 -13.64
C LEU A 501 19.60 -13.52 -13.01
N ASN A 502 19.72 -14.34 -11.97
CA ASN A 502 20.97 -14.63 -11.30
C ASN A 502 21.29 -16.14 -11.37
N LEU A 503 22.34 -16.50 -12.07
CA LEU A 503 22.88 -17.85 -12.21
C LEU A 503 24.30 -17.96 -11.69
N SER A 504 24.81 -16.95 -10.98
CA SER A 504 26.19 -16.84 -10.56
C SER A 504 26.63 -17.96 -9.59
N GLY A 505 27.91 -18.24 -9.52
CA GLY A 505 28.42 -19.20 -8.55
C GLY A 505 27.95 -20.64 -8.78
N ASN A 506 27.96 -21.11 -10.03
CA ASN A 506 27.57 -22.46 -10.44
C ASN A 506 28.66 -23.14 -11.29
N SER A 507 28.37 -24.29 -11.87
CA SER A 507 29.24 -25.01 -12.79
C SER A 507 28.69 -25.01 -14.22
N LEU A 508 27.93 -23.97 -14.59
CA LEU A 508 27.34 -23.83 -15.93
C LEU A 508 28.40 -23.68 -17.00
N GLU A 509 28.22 -24.31 -18.17
CA GLU A 509 29.19 -24.38 -19.25
C GLU A 509 28.59 -24.01 -20.63
N GLY A 510 29.44 -23.93 -21.64
CA GLY A 510 29.03 -23.58 -22.99
C GLY A 510 28.75 -22.11 -23.22
N PRO A 511 28.28 -21.71 -24.40
CA PRO A 511 28.03 -20.32 -24.74
C PRO A 511 26.73 -19.79 -24.12
N LEU A 512 26.66 -18.49 -23.92
CA LEU A 512 25.39 -17.80 -23.61
C LEU A 512 24.49 -17.86 -24.85
N PRO A 513 23.22 -18.25 -24.68
CA PRO A 513 22.27 -18.23 -25.80
C PRO A 513 22.00 -16.80 -26.31
N ASP A 514 22.05 -16.62 -27.64
CA ASP A 514 21.67 -15.35 -28.29
C ASP A 514 20.24 -14.92 -27.95
N SER A 515 19.38 -15.90 -27.69
CA SER A 515 17.97 -15.70 -27.34
C SER A 515 17.76 -14.91 -26.02
N LEU A 516 18.73 -14.87 -25.09
CA LEU A 516 18.66 -14.03 -23.90
C LEU A 516 18.53 -12.53 -24.24
N GLY A 517 19.01 -12.12 -25.43
CA GLY A 517 18.84 -10.75 -25.93
C GLY A 517 17.39 -10.40 -26.30
N LYS A 518 16.45 -11.36 -26.26
CA LYS A 518 15.01 -11.15 -26.48
C LYS A 518 14.23 -10.91 -25.17
N LEU A 519 14.90 -10.99 -24.04
CA LEU A 519 14.29 -10.66 -22.74
C LEU A 519 14.18 -9.13 -22.58
N ASP A 520 13.20 -8.53 -23.25
CA ASP A 520 13.04 -7.08 -23.37
C ASP A 520 12.95 -6.34 -22.02
N TYR A 521 12.64 -7.05 -20.94
CA TYR A 521 12.46 -6.47 -19.61
C TYR A 521 13.63 -6.75 -18.66
N ILE A 522 14.63 -7.50 -19.06
CA ILE A 522 15.76 -7.84 -18.19
C ILE A 522 16.50 -6.58 -17.74
N GLN A 523 16.62 -6.39 -16.44
CA GLN A 523 17.30 -5.25 -15.83
C GLN A 523 18.60 -5.67 -15.18
N ALA A 524 18.66 -6.88 -14.65
CA ALA A 524 19.86 -7.42 -14.02
C ALA A 524 20.12 -8.86 -14.50
N LEU A 525 21.35 -9.09 -14.95
CA LEU A 525 21.83 -10.41 -15.39
C LEU A 525 23.19 -10.69 -14.73
N ASP A 526 23.22 -11.69 -13.86
CA ASP A 526 24.46 -12.17 -13.24
C ASP A 526 24.68 -13.63 -13.61
N VAL A 527 25.75 -13.91 -14.33
CA VAL A 527 26.21 -15.25 -14.69
C VAL A 527 27.66 -15.48 -14.28
N SER A 528 28.14 -14.65 -13.35
CA SER A 528 29.54 -14.69 -12.89
C SER A 528 29.91 -16.01 -12.21
N SER A 529 31.19 -16.28 -12.09
CA SER A 529 31.71 -17.45 -11.38
C SER A 529 31.09 -18.77 -11.87
N ASN A 530 31.23 -19.01 -13.18
CA ASN A 530 30.81 -20.23 -13.89
C ASN A 530 31.91 -20.72 -14.83
N GLN A 531 31.59 -21.68 -15.69
CA GLN A 531 32.50 -22.21 -16.73
C GLN A 531 32.06 -21.81 -18.14
N LEU A 532 31.29 -20.72 -18.27
CA LEU A 532 30.73 -20.28 -19.56
C LEU A 532 31.82 -19.87 -20.54
N THR A 533 31.61 -20.17 -21.81
CA THR A 533 32.58 -20.00 -22.89
C THR A 533 32.02 -19.22 -24.09
N GLY A 534 32.85 -18.97 -25.09
CA GLY A 534 32.41 -18.29 -26.32
C GLY A 534 32.31 -16.79 -26.18
N VAL A 535 31.61 -16.14 -27.09
CA VAL A 535 31.46 -14.69 -27.11
C VAL A 535 30.21 -14.27 -26.37
N ILE A 536 30.25 -13.11 -25.74
CA ILE A 536 29.00 -12.51 -25.16
C ILE A 536 28.13 -12.07 -26.35
N PRO A 537 26.87 -12.56 -26.43
CA PRO A 537 26.01 -12.28 -27.57
C PRO A 537 25.84 -10.79 -27.88
N GLN A 538 25.91 -10.44 -29.15
CA GLN A 538 25.75 -9.07 -29.62
C GLN A 538 24.34 -8.53 -29.31
N SER A 539 23.33 -9.40 -29.34
CA SER A 539 21.96 -9.08 -28.91
C SER A 539 21.87 -8.54 -27.47
N LEU A 540 22.65 -9.12 -26.53
CA LEU A 540 22.76 -8.61 -25.16
C LEU A 540 23.49 -7.26 -25.10
N GLN A 541 24.54 -7.10 -25.91
CA GLN A 541 25.38 -5.91 -25.88
C GLN A 541 24.70 -4.65 -26.46
N LEU A 542 23.88 -4.82 -27.49
CA LEU A 542 23.36 -3.69 -28.28
C LEU A 542 21.85 -3.47 -28.16
N SER A 543 21.05 -4.55 -27.93
CA SER A 543 19.60 -4.47 -28.05
C SER A 543 18.87 -4.17 -26.73
N LEU A 544 19.47 -4.52 -25.59
CA LEU A 544 18.79 -4.40 -24.29
C LEU A 544 19.04 -3.06 -23.64
N SER A 545 18.21 -2.07 -23.97
CA SER A 545 18.24 -0.74 -23.30
C SER A 545 17.74 -0.77 -21.85
N THR A 546 17.09 -1.86 -21.42
CA THR A 546 16.58 -2.02 -20.04
C THR A 546 17.64 -2.53 -19.06
N LEU A 547 18.74 -3.10 -19.57
CA LEU A 547 19.77 -3.73 -18.77
C LEU A 547 20.57 -2.70 -17.97
N LYS A 548 20.48 -2.77 -16.64
CA LYS A 548 21.10 -1.81 -15.70
C LYS A 548 22.31 -2.40 -14.98
N LYS A 549 22.31 -3.73 -14.78
CA LYS A 549 23.34 -4.43 -14.04
C LYS A 549 23.69 -5.71 -14.77
N VAL A 550 24.98 -5.92 -14.99
CA VAL A 550 25.49 -7.19 -15.51
C VAL A 550 26.71 -7.63 -14.72
N ASN A 551 26.88 -8.94 -14.65
CA ASN A 551 28.10 -9.53 -14.13
C ASN A 551 28.43 -10.80 -14.92
N PHE A 552 29.47 -10.76 -15.70
CA PHE A 552 30.03 -11.87 -16.49
C PHE A 552 31.38 -12.34 -15.95
N SER A 553 31.83 -11.78 -14.84
CA SER A 553 33.16 -12.00 -14.29
C SER A 553 33.42 -13.48 -13.96
N SER A 554 34.68 -13.87 -13.89
CA SER A 554 35.09 -15.21 -13.46
C SER A 554 34.44 -16.33 -14.29
N ASN A 555 34.62 -16.25 -15.61
CA ASN A 555 34.18 -17.26 -16.60
C ASN A 555 35.28 -17.51 -17.64
N LYS A 556 34.98 -18.15 -18.72
CA LYS A 556 35.88 -18.44 -19.85
C LYS A 556 35.41 -17.75 -21.14
N PHE A 557 34.78 -16.60 -21.04
CA PHE A 557 34.33 -15.83 -22.19
C PHE A 557 35.50 -15.32 -23.02
N SER A 558 35.25 -15.12 -24.30
CA SER A 558 36.26 -14.66 -25.28
C SER A 558 35.67 -13.66 -26.26
N GLY A 559 36.52 -13.00 -27.03
CA GLY A 559 36.07 -12.04 -28.04
C GLY A 559 35.99 -10.60 -27.53
N SER A 560 35.38 -9.73 -28.35
CA SER A 560 35.36 -8.30 -28.12
C SER A 560 34.13 -7.86 -27.38
N ILE A 561 34.30 -7.02 -26.35
CA ILE A 561 33.23 -6.32 -25.62
C ILE A 561 32.99 -4.99 -26.32
N SER A 562 31.72 -4.69 -26.62
CA SER A 562 31.30 -3.42 -27.20
C SER A 562 31.33 -2.32 -26.14
N ASN A 563 31.84 -1.15 -26.54
CA ASN A 563 31.69 0.08 -25.75
C ASN A 563 30.46 0.90 -26.17
N LYS A 564 29.53 0.29 -26.93
CA LYS A 564 28.27 0.89 -27.39
C LYS A 564 27.06 0.16 -26.77
N GLY A 565 25.90 0.80 -26.82
CA GLY A 565 24.66 0.24 -26.28
C GLY A 565 24.66 0.19 -24.77
N ALA A 566 23.96 -0.77 -24.19
CA ALA A 566 23.85 -0.93 -22.73
C ALA A 566 25.21 -1.15 -22.06
N PHE A 567 26.16 -1.80 -22.75
CA PHE A 567 27.45 -2.14 -22.18
C PHE A 567 28.38 -0.95 -21.98
N SER A 568 28.09 0.21 -22.59
CA SER A 568 28.87 1.43 -22.41
C SER A 568 28.83 1.99 -20.97
N SER A 569 27.85 1.59 -20.20
CA SER A 569 27.64 2.06 -18.82
C SER A 569 28.22 1.14 -17.74
N PHE A 570 28.71 -0.05 -18.09
CA PHE A 570 29.20 -1.02 -17.11
C PHE A 570 30.69 -0.87 -16.86
N THR A 571 31.08 -1.13 -15.60
CA THR A 571 32.49 -1.11 -15.20
C THR A 571 33.21 -2.37 -15.65
N ILE A 572 34.53 -2.30 -15.67
CA ILE A 572 35.39 -3.44 -16.01
C ILE A 572 35.18 -4.63 -15.08
N ASP A 573 34.82 -4.38 -13.83
CA ASP A 573 34.60 -5.41 -12.81
C ASP A 573 33.59 -6.44 -13.25
N SER A 574 32.61 -6.03 -14.06
CA SER A 574 31.58 -6.92 -14.62
C SER A 574 32.13 -7.98 -15.59
N PHE A 575 33.39 -7.85 -16.01
CA PHE A 575 34.02 -8.71 -17.02
C PHE A 575 35.35 -9.35 -16.58
N LEU A 576 35.87 -9.00 -15.43
CA LEU A 576 37.14 -9.50 -14.89
C LEU A 576 37.15 -11.04 -14.77
N GLY A 577 38.34 -11.64 -14.85
CA GLY A 577 38.49 -13.08 -14.74
C GLY A 577 38.04 -13.86 -15.99
N ASN A 578 38.11 -13.23 -17.18
CA ASN A 578 37.87 -13.84 -18.48
C ASN A 578 39.08 -13.55 -19.39
N ASP A 579 40.05 -14.42 -19.39
CA ASP A 579 41.33 -14.21 -20.11
C ASP A 579 41.14 -14.06 -21.65
N GLY A 580 40.01 -14.51 -22.19
CA GLY A 580 39.69 -14.45 -23.62
C GLY A 580 39.03 -13.15 -24.05
N LEU A 581 38.53 -12.32 -23.13
CA LEU A 581 37.83 -11.08 -23.48
C LEU A 581 38.83 -9.95 -23.82
N CYS A 582 38.40 -9.09 -24.74
CA CYS A 582 39.12 -7.82 -25.01
C CYS A 582 38.10 -6.73 -25.36
N GLY A 583 38.47 -5.44 -25.19
CA GLY A 583 37.55 -4.34 -25.51
C GLY A 583 38.23 -3.00 -25.66
N SER A 584 37.83 -2.21 -26.64
CA SER A 584 38.43 -0.89 -26.94
C SER A 584 38.11 0.17 -25.88
N GLY A 585 37.10 0.00 -25.08
CA GLY A 585 36.69 0.89 -23.97
C GLY A 585 37.34 0.56 -22.62
N TYR A 586 38.08 -0.53 -22.51
CA TYR A 586 38.63 -1.05 -21.27
C TYR A 586 40.17 -1.10 -21.34
N PRO A 587 40.90 -0.14 -20.74
CA PRO A 587 42.35 -0.01 -20.92
C PRO A 587 43.16 -1.24 -20.51
N THR A 588 42.67 -2.02 -19.59
CA THR A 588 43.32 -3.23 -19.04
C THR A 588 43.08 -4.51 -19.86
N ILE A 589 42.09 -4.50 -20.75
CA ILE A 589 41.71 -5.66 -21.59
C ILE A 589 41.96 -5.31 -23.08
N LYS A 590 43.22 -5.07 -23.48
CA LYS A 590 43.56 -4.70 -24.86
C LYS A 590 43.50 -5.91 -25.78
N CYS A 591 42.84 -5.78 -26.92
CA CYS A 591 42.89 -6.77 -27.98
C CYS A 591 44.27 -6.81 -28.65
N SER A 592 44.93 -7.95 -28.71
CA SER A 592 46.12 -8.15 -29.54
C SER A 592 45.80 -8.13 -31.02
N LYS A 593 46.76 -7.67 -31.88
CA LYS A 593 46.53 -7.57 -33.34
C LYS A 593 46.10 -8.90 -34.03
N GLU A 594 46.49 -10.01 -33.47
CA GLU A 594 46.13 -11.36 -34.00
C GLU A 594 44.66 -11.75 -33.73
N ARG A 595 44.05 -11.14 -32.71
CA ARG A 595 42.61 -11.39 -32.41
C ARG A 595 41.65 -10.50 -33.22
N MET A 596 42.15 -9.42 -33.86
CA MET A 596 41.31 -8.52 -34.67
C MET A 596 40.92 -9.08 -36.05
N GLN A 597 41.58 -10.15 -36.58
CA GLN A 597 41.28 -10.63 -37.88
C GLN A 597 39.99 -11.50 -38.00
N MET A 598 39.40 -11.92 -36.88
CA MET A 598 38.12 -12.65 -36.92
C MET A 598 36.90 -11.74 -36.79
N ALA A 599 37.05 -10.40 -36.57
CA ALA A 599 35.96 -9.49 -36.31
C ALA A 599 35.59 -8.56 -37.48
N ILE A 600 36.13 -8.81 -38.71
CA ILE A 600 35.83 -7.97 -39.86
C ILE A 600 34.95 -8.74 -40.86
N VAL A 601 33.68 -8.90 -40.57
CA VAL A 601 32.64 -9.06 -41.60
C VAL A 601 31.39 -8.30 -41.12
N SER A 602 31.15 -7.20 -41.74
CA SER A 602 29.96 -6.39 -41.96
C SER A 602 30.03 -4.97 -41.36
N LYS A 603 30.59 -4.06 -42.16
CA LYS A 603 30.22 -2.65 -42.14
C LYS A 603 29.12 -2.44 -43.18
N GLY A 604 28.01 -1.90 -42.76
CA GLY A 604 26.99 -1.29 -43.61
C GLY A 604 26.63 0.06 -42.99
N ASP A 605 26.84 1.07 -43.78
CA ASP A 605 26.66 2.48 -43.47
C ASP A 605 25.23 2.84 -43.02
N PHE A 606 25.11 3.72 -42.04
CA PHE A 606 23.97 4.68 -41.92
C PHE A 606 24.41 5.92 -41.16
N ASP A 607 24.07 7.06 -41.75
CA ASP A 607 24.42 8.42 -41.50
C ASP A 607 23.97 9.01 -40.14
N ASP A 608 24.69 10.04 -39.75
CA ASP A 608 24.46 10.96 -38.65
C ASP A 608 23.09 11.68 -38.71
N GLU A 609 22.43 11.86 -37.56
CA GLU A 609 21.73 13.10 -37.23
C GLU A 609 21.24 13.08 -35.75
N ASP A 610 21.58 14.20 -35.07
CA ASP A 610 21.01 14.84 -33.88
C ASP A 610 21.16 14.26 -32.47
N GLU A 611 21.94 14.98 -31.71
CA GLU A 611 22.55 14.71 -30.39
C GLU A 611 21.71 15.19 -29.17
N GLU A 612 20.39 15.19 -29.13
CA GLU A 612 19.62 15.67 -27.97
C GLU A 612 18.48 14.78 -27.43
N THR A 613 18.34 13.53 -27.92
CA THR A 613 17.27 12.63 -27.46
C THR A 613 17.73 11.20 -27.19
N LYS A 614 18.85 10.99 -26.51
CA LYS A 614 19.46 9.65 -26.29
C LYS A 614 19.01 8.94 -25.00
N GLU A 615 17.84 9.20 -24.46
CA GLU A 615 17.33 8.41 -23.33
C GLU A 615 15.87 8.04 -23.57
N LEU A 616 15.61 6.88 -24.12
CA LEU A 616 14.35 6.11 -24.01
C LEU A 616 14.01 5.39 -25.35
N LYS A 617 14.45 4.13 -25.50
CA LYS A 617 14.09 3.25 -26.63
C LYS A 617 12.82 2.47 -26.32
N TYR A 618 11.68 3.04 -26.59
CA TYR A 618 10.42 2.32 -26.86
C TYR A 618 10.19 2.20 -28.37
N PRO A 619 9.31 1.27 -28.83
CA PRO A 619 8.88 1.27 -30.24
C PRO A 619 8.46 2.70 -30.59
N ARG A 620 9.14 3.34 -31.52
CA ARG A 620 8.91 4.74 -31.85
C ARG A 620 7.59 4.89 -32.60
N ILE A 621 6.55 5.29 -31.89
CA ILE A 621 5.31 5.76 -32.52
C ILE A 621 5.49 7.25 -32.76
N SER A 622 5.50 7.64 -34.03
CA SER A 622 5.68 9.02 -34.42
C SER A 622 4.44 9.86 -34.12
N TYR A 623 4.63 11.16 -33.93
CA TYR A 623 3.50 12.10 -33.79
C TYR A 623 2.44 11.97 -34.90
N ARG A 624 2.88 11.73 -36.15
CA ARG A 624 1.97 11.52 -37.28
C ARG A 624 1.11 10.27 -37.13
N GLN A 625 1.70 9.18 -36.64
CA GLN A 625 0.94 7.94 -36.34
C GLN A 625 -0.06 8.14 -35.20
N LEU A 626 0.27 8.96 -34.20
CA LEU A 626 -0.67 9.32 -33.12
C LEU A 626 -1.85 10.18 -33.63
N ILE A 627 -1.59 11.12 -34.54
CA ILE A 627 -2.66 11.89 -35.21
C ILE A 627 -3.57 10.95 -35.99
N GLU A 628 -3.02 10.04 -36.78
CA GLU A 628 -3.80 9.07 -37.56
C GLU A 628 -4.62 8.16 -36.63
N ALA A 629 -3.99 7.60 -35.58
CA ALA A 629 -4.62 6.69 -34.63
C ALA A 629 -5.79 7.31 -33.83
N THR A 630 -5.69 8.61 -33.52
CA THR A 630 -6.68 9.33 -32.68
C THR A 630 -7.69 10.15 -33.51
N GLY A 631 -7.60 10.08 -34.84
CA GLY A 631 -8.44 10.92 -35.72
C GLY A 631 -8.18 12.40 -35.54
N GLY A 632 -6.90 12.82 -35.48
CA GLY A 632 -6.50 14.23 -35.30
C GLY A 632 -6.73 14.76 -33.89
N PHE A 633 -6.73 13.93 -32.87
CA PHE A 633 -7.09 14.29 -31.49
C PHE A 633 -8.48 14.92 -31.39
N SER A 634 -9.43 14.35 -32.14
CA SER A 634 -10.80 14.86 -32.24
C SER A 634 -11.55 14.80 -30.91
N ALA A 635 -12.56 15.64 -30.74
CA ALA A 635 -13.41 15.63 -29.55
C ALA A 635 -14.15 14.28 -29.35
N SER A 636 -14.43 13.54 -30.44
CA SER A 636 -15.07 12.24 -30.42
C SER A 636 -14.14 11.11 -29.95
N SER A 637 -12.84 11.28 -30.03
CA SER A 637 -11.84 10.34 -29.53
C SER A 637 -11.39 10.65 -28.10
N ARG A 638 -11.78 11.79 -27.53
CA ARG A 638 -11.44 12.19 -26.17
C ARG A 638 -12.22 11.34 -25.16
N ILE A 639 -11.52 10.65 -24.26
CA ILE A 639 -12.08 9.78 -23.21
C ILE A 639 -11.89 10.32 -21.80
N GLY A 640 -11.05 11.35 -21.62
CA GLY A 640 -10.82 11.97 -20.33
C GLY A 640 -10.15 13.34 -20.47
N SER A 641 -10.31 14.19 -19.44
CA SER A 641 -9.58 15.43 -19.28
C SER A 641 -9.28 15.66 -17.81
N GLY A 642 -8.06 16.12 -17.49
CA GLY A 642 -7.62 16.38 -16.13
C GLY A 642 -6.68 17.57 -16.06
N ARG A 643 -6.21 17.90 -14.85
CA ARG A 643 -5.33 19.04 -14.57
C ARG A 643 -4.06 19.08 -15.43
N PHE A 644 -3.59 17.93 -15.88
CA PHE A 644 -2.30 17.81 -16.58
C PHE A 644 -2.43 17.56 -18.08
N GLY A 645 -3.66 17.48 -18.63
CA GLY A 645 -3.85 17.27 -20.07
C GLY A 645 -5.12 16.50 -20.42
N GLN A 646 -5.17 16.00 -21.63
CA GLN A 646 -6.33 15.31 -22.22
C GLN A 646 -5.95 13.90 -22.65
N VAL A 647 -6.88 12.96 -22.51
CA VAL A 647 -6.68 11.54 -22.88
C VAL A 647 -7.58 11.20 -24.07
N TYR A 648 -6.99 10.65 -25.12
CA TYR A 648 -7.66 10.25 -26.34
C TYR A 648 -7.53 8.76 -26.58
N LYS A 649 -8.60 8.11 -27.00
CA LYS A 649 -8.54 6.73 -27.52
C LYS A 649 -8.04 6.72 -28.96
N GLY A 650 -7.27 5.69 -29.31
CA GLY A 650 -6.78 5.52 -30.67
C GLY A 650 -6.59 4.04 -31.04
N ILE A 651 -6.44 3.80 -32.34
CA ILE A 651 -6.15 2.46 -32.87
C ILE A 651 -4.96 2.60 -33.82
N LEU A 652 -3.89 1.88 -33.52
CA LEU A 652 -2.71 1.81 -34.39
C LEU A 652 -2.98 0.95 -35.64
N ARG A 653 -2.10 1.05 -36.64
CA ARG A 653 -2.22 0.29 -37.91
C ARG A 653 -2.18 -1.23 -37.74
N ASP A 654 -1.59 -1.71 -36.66
CA ASP A 654 -1.55 -3.13 -36.27
C ASP A 654 -2.77 -3.57 -35.44
N ASN A 655 -3.81 -2.76 -35.38
CA ASN A 655 -5.03 -2.96 -34.59
C ASN A 655 -4.85 -2.85 -33.05
N THR A 656 -3.70 -2.41 -32.58
CA THR A 656 -3.47 -2.18 -31.13
C THR A 656 -4.31 -1.00 -30.64
N ARG A 657 -5.15 -1.22 -29.63
CA ARG A 657 -5.96 -0.17 -29.00
C ARG A 657 -5.13 0.57 -27.97
N ILE A 658 -5.06 1.89 -28.10
CA ILE A 658 -4.24 2.74 -27.26
C ILE A 658 -5.04 3.88 -26.61
N ALA A 659 -4.55 4.34 -25.45
CA ALA A 659 -4.92 5.59 -24.83
C ALA A 659 -3.74 6.56 -24.91
N VAL A 660 -3.94 7.76 -25.44
CA VAL A 660 -2.90 8.78 -25.62
C VAL A 660 -3.18 9.92 -24.66
N LYS A 661 -2.38 10.04 -23.59
CA LYS A 661 -2.43 11.15 -22.63
C LYS A 661 -1.56 12.28 -23.16
N VAL A 662 -2.19 13.31 -23.70
CA VAL A 662 -1.53 14.52 -24.24
C VAL A 662 -1.50 15.58 -23.16
N LEU A 663 -0.32 16.13 -22.89
CA LEU A 663 -0.10 17.12 -21.85
C LEU A 663 -0.21 18.54 -22.42
N ASP A 664 -0.85 19.42 -21.67
CA ASP A 664 -1.03 20.82 -22.08
C ASP A 664 0.23 21.63 -21.74
N THR A 665 1.10 21.78 -22.71
CA THR A 665 2.37 22.50 -22.56
C THR A 665 2.23 24.02 -22.58
N ALA A 666 1.05 24.54 -22.91
CA ALA A 666 0.82 25.98 -23.10
C ALA A 666 0.57 26.77 -21.80
N THR A 667 0.07 26.10 -20.74
CA THR A 667 -0.43 26.79 -19.53
C THR A 667 0.47 26.76 -18.31
N ALA A 668 1.49 25.86 -18.21
CA ALA A 668 2.37 25.77 -17.02
C ALA A 668 3.72 25.07 -17.28
N GLY A 669 4.56 25.64 -18.14
CA GLY A 669 5.78 25.07 -18.71
C GLY A 669 6.66 24.16 -17.82
N ASP A 670 7.20 24.63 -16.69
CA ASP A 670 8.17 23.88 -15.88
C ASP A 670 7.55 22.83 -14.96
N ILE A 671 6.36 23.09 -14.42
CA ILE A 671 5.67 22.17 -13.50
C ILE A 671 5.18 20.92 -14.25
N ILE A 672 4.62 21.11 -15.46
CA ILE A 672 4.14 20.01 -16.30
C ILE A 672 5.29 19.20 -16.87
N SER A 673 6.41 19.83 -17.22
CA SER A 673 7.60 19.12 -17.65
C SER A 673 8.18 18.25 -16.53
N GLY A 674 8.16 18.72 -15.29
CA GLY A 674 8.58 17.95 -14.10
C GLY A 674 7.65 16.76 -13.80
N SER A 675 6.33 16.95 -13.90
CA SER A 675 5.34 15.88 -13.73
C SER A 675 5.47 14.81 -14.80
N PHE A 676 5.56 15.20 -16.06
CA PHE A 676 5.79 14.29 -17.18
C PHE A 676 7.07 13.46 -17.04
N ARG A 677 8.18 14.12 -16.70
CA ARG A 677 9.46 13.42 -16.50
C ARG A 677 9.38 12.40 -15.38
N ARG A 678 8.69 12.70 -14.25
CA ARG A 678 8.47 11.77 -13.15
C ARG A 678 7.59 10.59 -13.56
N GLU A 679 6.45 10.84 -14.21
CA GLU A 679 5.56 9.80 -14.70
C GLU A 679 6.28 8.87 -15.67
N CYS A 680 7.06 9.42 -16.60
CA CYS A 680 7.93 8.65 -17.47
C CYS A 680 8.95 7.82 -16.68
N GLN A 681 9.67 8.43 -15.74
CA GLN A 681 10.70 7.74 -14.94
C GLN A 681 10.13 6.59 -14.13
N ILE A 682 8.93 6.74 -13.55
CA ILE A 682 8.28 5.72 -12.75
C ILE A 682 7.71 4.62 -13.65
N LEU A 683 6.89 4.96 -14.62
CA LEU A 683 6.28 3.99 -15.53
C LEU A 683 7.29 3.22 -16.38
N THR A 684 8.48 3.76 -16.59
CA THR A 684 9.57 3.05 -17.26
C THR A 684 10.33 2.11 -16.34
N ARG A 685 10.31 2.34 -15.03
CA ARG A 685 11.07 1.58 -14.03
C ARG A 685 10.23 0.56 -13.26
N MET A 686 8.92 0.79 -13.14
CA MET A 686 8.03 -0.02 -12.33
C MET A 686 7.23 -0.98 -13.19
N ARG A 687 7.25 -2.25 -12.80
CA ARG A 687 6.54 -3.33 -13.50
C ARG A 687 5.82 -4.20 -12.48
N HIS A 688 4.53 -4.14 -12.51
CA HIS A 688 3.66 -5.00 -11.73
C HIS A 688 2.37 -5.24 -12.50
N ARG A 689 1.74 -6.40 -12.32
CA ARG A 689 0.48 -6.72 -13.00
C ARG A 689 -0.63 -5.73 -12.73
N ASN A 690 -0.61 -5.13 -11.54
CA ASN A 690 -1.59 -4.15 -11.10
C ASN A 690 -1.10 -2.68 -11.26
N LEU A 691 -0.07 -2.45 -12.10
CA LEU A 691 0.38 -1.12 -12.51
C LEU A 691 0.27 -0.97 -14.02
N ILE A 692 -0.18 0.20 -14.49
CA ILE A 692 -0.32 0.47 -15.91
C ILE A 692 1.06 0.42 -16.62
N ARG A 693 1.10 -0.16 -17.79
CA ARG A 693 2.29 -0.18 -18.64
C ARG A 693 2.32 1.00 -19.58
N ILE A 694 3.50 1.53 -19.84
CA ILE A 694 3.70 2.48 -20.93
C ILE A 694 4.04 1.72 -22.21
N ILE A 695 3.36 2.04 -23.32
CA ILE A 695 3.66 1.51 -24.64
C ILE A 695 4.81 2.31 -25.24
N THR A 696 4.72 3.63 -25.27
CA THR A 696 5.76 4.52 -25.75
C THR A 696 5.57 5.95 -25.26
N ILE A 697 6.57 6.78 -25.50
CA ILE A 697 6.58 8.21 -25.18
C ILE A 697 6.80 8.98 -26.47
N CYS A 698 5.99 10.00 -26.70
CA CYS A 698 6.21 10.97 -27.75
C CYS A 698 6.53 12.33 -27.12
N SER A 699 7.78 12.78 -27.25
CA SER A 699 8.23 14.07 -26.70
C SER A 699 8.84 14.91 -27.80
N LYS A 700 8.22 16.05 -28.08
CA LYS A 700 8.70 17.13 -28.94
C LYS A 700 8.69 18.45 -28.15
N LYS A 701 9.33 19.49 -28.69
CA LYS A 701 9.43 20.81 -28.02
C LYS A 701 8.06 21.37 -27.62
N GLU A 702 7.03 21.16 -28.44
CA GLU A 702 5.66 21.68 -28.23
C GLU A 702 4.61 20.57 -28.03
N PHE A 703 4.99 19.31 -27.98
CA PHE A 703 4.06 18.19 -27.83
C PHE A 703 4.65 17.08 -26.98
N LYS A 704 4.00 16.77 -25.87
CA LYS A 704 4.37 15.67 -24.97
C LYS A 704 3.18 14.77 -24.77
N ALA A 705 3.36 13.48 -25.00
CA ALA A 705 2.30 12.49 -24.83
C ALA A 705 2.85 11.16 -24.30
N LEU A 706 2.07 10.52 -23.42
CA LEU A 706 2.23 9.15 -22.99
C LEU A 706 1.26 8.25 -23.76
N VAL A 707 1.74 7.16 -24.30
CA VAL A 707 0.92 6.16 -24.98
C VAL A 707 0.80 4.93 -24.10
N LEU A 708 -0.40 4.62 -23.69
CA LEU A 708 -0.76 3.55 -22.77
C LEU A 708 -1.72 2.57 -23.45
N PRO A 709 -1.84 1.32 -22.98
CA PRO A 709 -2.90 0.43 -23.45
C PRO A 709 -4.27 1.00 -23.06
N LEU A 710 -5.25 0.89 -23.97
CA LEU A 710 -6.62 1.30 -23.68
C LEU A 710 -7.30 0.25 -22.82
N MET A 711 -7.70 0.62 -21.63
CA MET A 711 -8.44 -0.26 -20.71
C MET A 711 -9.93 -0.22 -21.05
N PRO A 712 -10.52 -1.34 -21.47
CA PRO A 712 -11.87 -1.37 -22.04
C PRO A 712 -12.96 -1.06 -21.01
N ASN A 713 -12.76 -1.47 -19.74
CA ASN A 713 -13.73 -1.22 -18.66
C ASN A 713 -13.55 0.17 -18.01
N GLY A 714 -12.57 0.98 -18.46
CA GLY A 714 -12.36 2.35 -17.97
C GLY A 714 -11.87 2.41 -16.54
N SER A 715 -12.21 3.46 -15.80
CA SER A 715 -11.79 3.66 -14.41
C SER A 715 -12.78 3.07 -13.42
N LEU A 716 -12.28 2.66 -12.24
CA LEU A 716 -13.10 2.20 -11.11
C LEU A 716 -14.17 3.23 -10.71
N GLU A 717 -13.86 4.53 -10.83
CA GLU A 717 -14.81 5.63 -10.56
C GLU A 717 -16.12 5.48 -11.35
N ARG A 718 -16.05 5.03 -12.61
CA ARG A 718 -17.25 4.82 -13.45
C ARG A 718 -18.17 3.72 -12.93
N HIS A 719 -17.63 2.77 -12.17
CA HIS A 719 -18.35 1.62 -11.63
C HIS A 719 -18.82 1.81 -10.18
N LEU A 720 -18.24 2.80 -9.47
CA LEU A 720 -18.66 3.13 -8.11
C LEU A 720 -19.87 4.08 -8.08
N TYR A 721 -20.09 4.88 -9.13
CA TYR A 721 -21.18 5.87 -9.22
C TYR A 721 -22.14 5.58 -10.40
N PRO A 722 -23.40 5.88 -10.40
CA PRO A 722 -24.61 5.07 -10.26
C PRO A 722 -25.16 4.38 -11.52
N SER A 723 -24.39 3.76 -12.41
CA SER A 723 -25.00 3.03 -13.54
C SER A 723 -24.63 1.55 -13.74
N GLN A 724 -23.55 1.08 -13.15
CA GLN A 724 -23.18 -0.35 -13.19
C GLN A 724 -22.54 -0.73 -11.83
N ARG A 725 -23.29 -1.46 -11.02
CA ARG A 725 -22.80 -1.93 -9.73
C ARG A 725 -21.89 -3.15 -9.93
N LEU A 726 -20.64 -3.03 -9.51
CA LEU A 726 -19.78 -4.18 -9.24
C LEU A 726 -20.37 -5.00 -8.09
N ASP A 727 -20.31 -6.31 -8.17
CA ASP A 727 -20.65 -7.16 -7.04
C ASP A 727 -19.55 -7.09 -5.96
N MET A 728 -19.88 -7.57 -4.76
CA MET A 728 -18.95 -7.51 -3.63
C MET A 728 -17.67 -8.30 -3.89
N VAL A 729 -17.75 -9.40 -4.61
CA VAL A 729 -16.59 -10.26 -4.93
C VAL A 729 -15.64 -9.54 -5.90
N GLN A 730 -16.21 -8.84 -6.90
CA GLN A 730 -15.44 -8.02 -7.82
C GLN A 730 -14.76 -6.85 -7.11
N LEU A 731 -15.47 -6.16 -6.20
CA LEU A 731 -14.89 -5.07 -5.41
C LEU A 731 -13.73 -5.55 -4.54
N VAL A 732 -13.88 -6.68 -3.85
CA VAL A 732 -12.81 -7.25 -3.03
C VAL A 732 -11.59 -7.63 -3.89
N ARG A 733 -11.80 -8.20 -5.09
CA ARG A 733 -10.70 -8.50 -6.03
C ARG A 733 -9.99 -7.23 -6.48
N ILE A 734 -10.72 -6.20 -6.85
CA ILE A 734 -10.18 -4.90 -7.25
C ILE A 734 -9.36 -4.29 -6.10
N CYS A 735 -9.88 -4.31 -4.87
CA CYS A 735 -9.14 -3.82 -3.71
C CYS A 735 -7.85 -4.62 -3.47
N SER A 736 -7.89 -5.95 -3.59
CA SER A 736 -6.72 -6.81 -3.50
C SER A 736 -5.68 -6.48 -4.57
N ASP A 737 -6.10 -6.30 -5.82
CA ASP A 737 -5.23 -5.93 -6.92
C ASP A 737 -4.54 -4.57 -6.68
N VAL A 738 -5.28 -3.58 -6.20
CA VAL A 738 -4.74 -2.26 -5.87
C VAL A 738 -3.74 -2.38 -4.71
N ALA A 739 -4.08 -3.11 -3.66
CA ALA A 739 -3.20 -3.33 -2.52
C ALA A 739 -1.89 -4.03 -2.93
N GLU A 740 -1.94 -5.03 -3.83
CA GLU A 740 -0.76 -5.68 -4.37
C GLU A 740 0.13 -4.71 -5.18
N GLY A 741 -0.49 -3.87 -6.03
CA GLY A 741 0.23 -2.82 -6.75
C GLY A 741 0.91 -1.82 -5.83
N MET A 742 0.24 -1.40 -4.76
CA MET A 742 0.79 -0.48 -3.76
C MET A 742 1.88 -1.14 -2.91
N ALA A 743 1.69 -2.38 -2.47
CA ALA A 743 2.72 -3.13 -1.75
C ALA A 743 4.00 -3.28 -2.59
N TYR A 744 3.86 -3.52 -3.90
CA TYR A 744 5.00 -3.53 -4.80
C TYR A 744 5.74 -2.18 -4.81
N LEU A 745 5.02 -1.07 -4.94
CA LEU A 745 5.61 0.28 -4.96
C LEU A 745 6.35 0.63 -3.66
N HIS A 746 5.82 0.22 -2.52
CA HIS A 746 6.33 0.58 -1.20
C HIS A 746 7.48 -0.32 -0.72
N HIS A 747 7.44 -1.62 -1.05
CA HIS A 747 8.31 -2.61 -0.43
C HIS A 747 9.17 -3.41 -1.43
N TYR A 748 8.68 -3.67 -2.63
CA TYR A 748 9.30 -4.61 -3.56
C TYR A 748 9.87 -3.97 -4.81
N SER A 749 9.62 -2.69 -5.04
CA SER A 749 10.18 -1.99 -6.20
C SER A 749 11.66 -1.62 -5.98
N PRO A 750 12.45 -1.54 -7.05
CA PRO A 750 13.88 -1.18 -6.95
C PRO A 750 14.16 0.16 -6.30
N VAL A 751 13.18 1.05 -6.30
CA VAL A 751 13.15 2.33 -5.60
C VAL A 751 11.78 2.48 -5.00
N ARG A 752 11.69 2.72 -3.70
CA ARG A 752 10.41 2.92 -3.03
C ARG A 752 9.70 4.13 -3.62
N VAL A 753 8.44 3.94 -4.01
CA VAL A 753 7.61 4.98 -4.64
C VAL A 753 6.34 5.16 -3.83
N VAL A 754 6.11 6.37 -3.37
CA VAL A 754 4.81 6.78 -2.81
C VAL A 754 3.99 7.39 -3.93
N HIS A 755 2.82 6.84 -4.23
CA HIS A 755 1.99 7.22 -5.38
C HIS A 755 1.46 8.66 -5.29
N CYS A 756 1.10 9.09 -4.11
CA CYS A 756 0.57 10.43 -3.78
C CYS A 756 -0.73 10.86 -4.49
N ASP A 757 -1.36 9.99 -5.30
CA ASP A 757 -2.62 10.30 -6.00
C ASP A 757 -3.49 9.05 -6.23
N LEU A 758 -3.54 8.15 -5.26
CA LEU A 758 -4.37 6.96 -5.35
C LEU A 758 -5.84 7.33 -5.15
N LYS A 759 -6.64 7.15 -6.20
CA LYS A 759 -8.09 7.46 -6.22
C LYS A 759 -8.78 6.59 -7.27
N PRO A 760 -10.10 6.40 -7.20
CA PRO A 760 -10.83 5.53 -8.13
C PRO A 760 -10.69 5.91 -9.61
N SER A 761 -10.50 7.18 -9.94
CA SER A 761 -10.27 7.62 -11.33
C SER A 761 -8.88 7.22 -11.85
N ASN A 762 -7.91 6.93 -10.96
CA ASN A 762 -6.56 6.50 -11.28
C ASN A 762 -6.38 4.97 -11.16
N ILE A 763 -7.48 4.24 -10.99
CA ILE A 763 -7.53 2.77 -11.03
C ILE A 763 -8.30 2.40 -12.29
N LEU A 764 -7.62 1.77 -13.25
CA LEU A 764 -8.22 1.34 -14.51
C LEU A 764 -8.49 -0.16 -14.47
N LEU A 765 -9.52 -0.60 -15.18
CA LEU A 765 -9.97 -1.99 -15.22
C LEU A 765 -9.77 -2.56 -16.63
N ASP A 766 -9.07 -3.68 -16.73
CA ASP A 766 -8.87 -4.41 -17.99
C ASP A 766 -10.10 -5.24 -18.40
N ASP A 767 -9.96 -6.07 -19.44
CA ASP A 767 -11.05 -6.91 -19.95
C ASP A 767 -11.61 -7.88 -18.91
N ASP A 768 -10.78 -8.33 -17.96
CA ASP A 768 -11.14 -9.28 -16.90
C ASP A 768 -11.48 -8.62 -15.56
N PHE A 769 -11.65 -7.29 -15.54
CA PHE A 769 -11.82 -6.48 -14.33
C PHE A 769 -10.63 -6.54 -13.37
N THR A 770 -9.42 -6.87 -13.84
CA THR A 770 -8.20 -6.71 -13.05
C THR A 770 -7.88 -5.22 -12.90
N ALA A 771 -7.56 -4.79 -11.69
CA ALA A 771 -7.27 -3.38 -11.44
C ALA A 771 -5.81 -3.03 -11.70
N LEU A 772 -5.59 -1.91 -12.40
CA LEU A 772 -4.27 -1.35 -12.68
C LEU A 772 -4.19 0.08 -12.18
N VAL A 773 -3.21 0.37 -11.32
CA VAL A 773 -2.94 1.72 -10.82
C VAL A 773 -2.22 2.53 -11.91
N THR A 774 -2.62 3.79 -12.10
CA THR A 774 -2.10 4.71 -13.12
C THR A 774 -1.91 6.12 -12.55
N ASP A 775 -1.34 7.02 -13.36
CA ASP A 775 -1.14 8.46 -13.09
C ASP A 775 -0.12 8.77 -11.96
N PHE A 776 1.16 8.52 -12.27
CA PHE A 776 2.29 8.77 -11.37
C PHE A 776 2.88 10.19 -11.45
N GLY A 777 2.16 11.14 -12.01
CA GLY A 777 2.65 12.50 -12.29
C GLY A 777 3.14 13.27 -11.05
N ILE A 778 2.64 12.92 -9.85
CA ILE A 778 3.04 13.53 -8.58
C ILE A 778 3.64 12.55 -7.57
N ALA A 779 3.89 11.31 -7.99
CA ALA A 779 4.51 10.29 -7.15
C ALA A 779 5.92 10.69 -6.67
N ARG A 780 6.33 10.21 -5.49
CA ARG A 780 7.62 10.52 -4.88
C ARG A 780 8.50 9.28 -4.81
N LEU A 781 9.77 9.45 -5.14
CA LEU A 781 10.81 8.45 -4.96
C LEU A 781 11.41 8.61 -3.56
N VAL A 782 11.37 7.58 -2.73
CA VAL A 782 11.94 7.57 -1.38
C VAL A 782 13.33 6.95 -1.44
N LYS A 783 14.35 7.67 -0.99
CA LYS A 783 15.72 7.13 -0.85
C LYS A 783 15.78 6.31 0.44
N SER A 784 16.31 5.10 0.39
CA SER A 784 16.69 4.36 1.59
C SER A 784 17.94 5.04 2.21
N ASP A 785 17.80 5.56 3.43
CA ASP A 785 18.94 6.05 4.22
C ASP A 785 19.72 4.84 4.76
N ASP A 786 20.83 4.53 4.09
CA ASP A 786 21.98 3.86 4.71
C ASP A 786 23.19 4.80 4.63
N ASN A 787 23.51 5.40 5.78
CA ASN A 787 24.78 6.03 6.20
C ASN A 787 25.66 6.74 5.16
N MET A 788 25.66 8.06 5.15
CA MET A 788 26.78 9.02 5.26
C MET A 788 26.43 10.37 4.64
N PRO A 789 26.92 11.48 5.19
CA PRO A 789 26.62 12.81 4.69
C PRO A 789 27.56 13.18 3.54
N THR A 790 27.05 13.29 2.34
CA THR A 790 27.73 14.05 1.29
C THR A 790 26.80 15.11 0.70
N SER A 791 27.27 16.31 0.77
CA SER A 791 26.78 17.53 0.21
C SER A 791 26.42 17.40 -1.27
N ASP A 792 25.14 17.26 -1.56
CA ASP A 792 24.51 17.75 -2.80
C ASP A 792 23.01 17.95 -2.57
N SER A 793 22.73 19.10 -1.96
CA SER A 793 21.39 19.58 -1.61
C SER A 793 20.72 20.31 -2.77
N SER A 794 20.60 19.71 -3.96
CA SER A 794 19.89 20.37 -5.06
C SER A 794 18.58 19.71 -5.50
N PHE A 795 18.10 18.67 -4.80
CA PHE A 795 16.82 18.01 -5.13
C PHE A 795 15.79 17.93 -4.00
N CYS A 796 15.99 18.63 -2.89
CA CYS A 796 15.09 18.58 -1.73
C CYS A 796 14.71 19.97 -1.22
N SER A 797 14.34 20.91 -2.09
CA SER A 797 13.78 22.18 -1.66
C SER A 797 12.70 22.69 -2.61
N THR A 798 11.53 22.10 -2.54
CA THR A 798 10.30 22.85 -2.72
C THR A 798 9.40 22.47 -1.56
N HIS A 799 9.39 23.36 -0.57
CA HIS A 799 8.41 23.52 0.50
C HIS A 799 7.41 22.38 0.72
N GLY A 800 7.26 21.91 1.95
CA GLY A 800 6.39 20.86 2.45
C GLY A 800 4.91 20.92 2.02
N LEU A 801 4.67 20.96 0.73
CA LEU A 801 3.35 20.82 0.14
C LEU A 801 3.10 19.34 -0.10
N LEU A 802 2.16 18.79 0.65
CA LEU A 802 1.53 17.51 0.35
C LEU A 802 0.99 17.59 -1.08
N CYS A 803 1.48 16.72 -1.98
CA CYS A 803 1.00 16.61 -3.34
C CYS A 803 0.15 15.36 -3.46
N GLY A 804 -1.10 15.48 -3.87
CA GLY A 804 -2.02 14.37 -4.10
C GLY A 804 -3.38 14.89 -4.52
N SER A 805 -4.25 14.01 -4.99
CA SER A 805 -5.66 14.34 -5.16
C SER A 805 -6.31 14.37 -3.79
N LEU A 806 -6.92 15.47 -3.53
CA LEU A 806 -7.65 15.78 -2.32
C LEU A 806 -8.67 14.64 -2.05
N GLY A 807 -8.59 13.99 -0.85
CA GLY A 807 -9.43 12.84 -0.48
C GLY A 807 -8.76 11.47 -0.59
N TYR A 808 -7.57 11.39 -1.20
CA TYR A 808 -6.87 10.12 -1.46
C TYR A 808 -5.37 10.20 -1.13
N ILE A 809 -4.94 11.20 -0.40
CA ILE A 809 -3.56 11.31 0.06
C ILE A 809 -3.42 10.35 1.24
N ALA A 810 -2.58 9.33 1.10
CA ALA A 810 -2.19 8.50 2.21
C ALA A 810 -1.35 9.33 3.20
N PRO A 811 -1.47 9.11 4.50
CA PRO A 811 -0.73 9.82 5.53
C PRO A 811 0.79 9.66 5.41
#